data_37b181a293be94e02abe79a12f5d6826
#
_entry.id   37b181a293be94e02abe79a12f5d6826
#
_cell.length_a   1.000
_cell.length_b   1.000
_cell.length_c   1.000
_cell.angle_alpha   90.00
_cell.angle_beta   90.00
_cell.angle_gamma   90.00
#
_symmetry.space_group_name_H-M   'P 1'
#
loop_
_entity.id
_entity.type
_entity.pdbx_description
1 polymer ?
#
loop_
_entity_poly.entity_id
_entity_poly.type
_entity_poly.pdbx_seq_one_letter_code
_entity_poly.pdbx_strand_id
1 'polypeptide(L)'
;MKVFLTVKLALLPFVVFWALLAWNQPAWAVWSALALAVAGNVWRAFRGELALLELGGLALFVMLAIANDVAPNWTMANALWLSFAALGLISFASLAVGRPWTADYSRSAYADSAATPQFHLINMLMTGLWGVLFLLLGLCRWAGVASWITTAIVVGGALVSIFGPRLAVRQALQRMRAAREDYHWPAPRFTGQAETDQAKTDCDVAVIGAGIGGLTAAALLADSGLKVKVFDHHVVPGGFCHTYLRKAHHDNKPVLYRFDAGPHDFSGVWPGGPVDSVLRRLGVADRIQWKRVTHSYRLAGRRIDVPEDWRAYVRLLCEMFPASADGLTRLFDTIHAIFESMYATGQGRSGIPGMPATLEELLAFPRKHPQAYRWMNRPFDELVAAHVSDPELISTLNALSGYLGDGSETLSCAQMVPIFGYYFKGGFYPVGGSGHLADVLTDAITARGGEVQLKSQVTRILVEQGRAAGVVLANGRTIRAQAVVSNADLKRTFTELLKPEDLPAAFRERAAAIAPATSCFSVHLGLDIVPDIAPATHLDTPMGVGLAVMSKLDPSAAPEGHSTMTIITLVPHEQAKAWFPAEGGDDWKAWRRSPEYEARKQELGDAMVAAAETVIPDLSKHIVYRTDASPVTYARYDLASAGSIYGVGRAGRLKGAKAPVSNLVIAGGGNAGAGVEAVVISGAEAAEALLPGLLAGAARAGSRQQTEQPARAAETRPVTAANQGV
;
A
#
# COMPACT_ATOMS: atom_id res chain seq x y z
N MET A 1 13.92 31.04 -1.40
CA MET A 1 14.32 32.43 -1.72
C MET A 1 13.30 33.46 -1.24
N LYS A 2 11.97 33.31 -1.48
CA LYS A 2 10.93 34.25 -1.01
C LYS A 2 10.88 34.44 0.52
N VAL A 3 10.93 33.34 1.32
CA VAL A 3 10.91 33.39 2.82
C VAL A 3 12.10 34.20 3.35
N PHE A 4 13.29 33.97 2.79
CA PHE A 4 14.51 34.66 3.21
C PHE A 4 14.44 36.18 2.93
N LEU A 5 13.75 36.59 1.89
CA LEU A 5 13.54 37.97 1.54
C LEU A 5 12.57 38.69 2.50
N THR A 6 11.48 38.01 2.89
CA THR A 6 10.46 38.55 3.82
C THR A 6 11.02 38.72 5.24
N VAL A 7 11.82 37.74 5.73
CA VAL A 7 12.50 37.87 7.02
C VAL A 7 13.51 39.01 7.03
N LYS A 8 14.24 39.22 5.91
CA LYS A 8 15.19 40.35 5.78
C LYS A 8 14.50 41.70 5.89
N LEU A 9 13.31 41.84 5.28
CA LEU A 9 12.52 43.08 5.37
C LEU A 9 12.04 43.35 6.80
N ALA A 10 11.64 42.32 7.54
CA ALA A 10 11.22 42.44 8.92
C ALA A 10 12.34 42.83 9.89
N LEU A 11 13.55 42.36 9.61
CA LEU A 11 14.74 42.71 10.39
C LEU A 11 15.43 43.99 9.92
N LEU A 12 14.96 44.62 8.82
CA LEU A 12 15.57 45.83 8.28
C LEU A 12 15.72 46.96 9.28
N PRO A 13 14.72 47.26 10.15
CA PRO A 13 14.90 48.29 11.18
C PRO A 13 16.09 48.01 12.11
N PHE A 14 16.24 46.73 12.50
CA PHE A 14 17.36 46.29 13.36
C PHE A 14 18.70 46.36 12.64
N VAL A 15 18.77 45.95 11.38
CA VAL A 15 19.98 45.98 10.57
C VAL A 15 20.46 47.43 10.38
N VAL A 16 19.57 48.36 10.04
CA VAL A 16 19.88 49.78 9.92
C VAL A 16 20.32 50.35 11.27
N PHE A 17 19.64 50.01 12.32
CA PHE A 17 19.99 50.38 13.70
C PHE A 17 21.42 49.97 14.07
N TRP A 18 21.75 48.71 13.86
CA TRP A 18 23.10 48.19 14.18
C TRP A 18 24.18 48.79 13.29
N ALA A 19 23.90 49.04 12.00
CA ALA A 19 24.86 49.64 11.09
C ALA A 19 25.17 51.09 11.51
N LEU A 20 24.16 51.88 11.82
CA LEU A 20 24.33 53.26 12.23
C LEU A 20 25.01 53.41 13.62
N LEU A 21 24.71 52.46 14.54
CA LEU A 21 25.44 52.40 15.81
C LEU A 21 26.93 52.10 15.60
N ALA A 22 27.24 51.20 14.65
CA ALA A 22 28.63 50.84 14.33
C ALA A 22 29.39 52.06 13.73
N TRP A 23 28.68 52.98 13.05
CA TRP A 23 29.23 54.23 12.53
C TRP A 23 29.19 55.40 13.53
N ASN A 24 28.94 55.10 14.82
CA ASN A 24 28.90 56.06 15.91
C ASN A 24 27.87 57.19 15.72
N GLN A 25 26.71 56.86 15.14
CA GLN A 25 25.60 57.76 14.87
C GLN A 25 24.31 57.36 15.65
N PRO A 26 24.30 57.44 17.01
CA PRO A 26 23.23 56.84 17.84
C PRO A 26 21.86 57.49 17.63
N ALA A 27 21.81 58.84 17.48
CA ALA A 27 20.53 59.50 17.24
C ALA A 27 19.91 59.10 15.92
N TRP A 28 20.69 59.07 14.83
CA TRP A 28 20.24 58.62 13.53
C TRP A 28 19.88 57.14 13.55
N ALA A 29 20.57 56.29 14.30
CA ALA A 29 20.27 54.86 14.46
C ALA A 29 18.88 54.64 15.03
N VAL A 30 18.53 55.30 16.12
CA VAL A 30 17.25 55.14 16.80
C VAL A 30 16.10 55.69 15.95
N TRP A 31 16.21 56.92 15.44
CA TRP A 31 15.12 57.52 14.69
C TRP A 31 14.87 56.87 13.30
N SER A 32 15.95 56.46 12.60
CA SER A 32 15.79 55.72 11.34
C SER A 32 15.16 54.35 11.53
N ALA A 33 15.56 53.64 12.57
CA ALA A 33 14.99 52.35 12.88
C ALA A 33 13.51 52.47 13.30
N LEU A 34 13.15 53.47 14.10
CA LEU A 34 11.76 53.77 14.46
C LEU A 34 10.92 54.07 13.24
N ALA A 35 11.40 54.95 12.32
CA ALA A 35 10.68 55.30 11.10
C ALA A 35 10.42 54.04 10.22
N LEU A 36 11.43 53.19 10.04
CA LEU A 36 11.31 51.94 9.29
C LEU A 36 10.37 50.96 10.00
N ALA A 37 10.40 50.85 11.33
CA ALA A 37 9.49 49.98 12.09
C ALA A 37 8.04 50.45 11.99
N VAL A 38 7.78 51.76 12.04
CA VAL A 38 6.45 52.34 11.84
C VAL A 38 5.97 52.05 10.42
N ALA A 39 6.78 52.35 9.40
CA ALA A 39 6.43 52.12 8.01
C ALA A 39 6.12 50.63 7.72
N GLY A 40 6.92 49.72 8.26
CA GLY A 40 6.72 48.27 8.14
C GLY A 40 5.41 47.80 8.77
N ASN A 41 5.13 48.20 10.01
CA ASN A 41 3.89 47.86 10.69
C ASN A 41 2.64 48.47 10.03
N VAL A 42 2.70 49.71 9.56
CA VAL A 42 1.58 50.33 8.82
C VAL A 42 1.31 49.60 7.53
N TRP A 43 2.36 49.25 6.76
CA TRP A 43 2.21 48.49 5.51
C TRP A 43 1.59 47.10 5.74
N ARG A 44 1.95 46.43 6.81
CA ARG A 44 1.33 45.13 7.18
C ARG A 44 -0.09 45.27 7.69
N ALA A 45 -0.39 46.31 8.46
CA ALA A 45 -1.75 46.58 8.92
C ALA A 45 -2.72 46.79 7.75
N PHE A 46 -2.30 47.47 6.68
CA PHE A 46 -3.09 47.60 5.46
C PHE A 46 -3.35 46.27 4.73
N ARG A 47 -2.52 45.24 4.98
CA ARG A 47 -2.71 43.88 4.46
C ARG A 47 -3.42 42.92 5.39
N GLY A 48 -3.81 43.37 6.57
CA GLY A 48 -4.40 42.52 7.60
C GLY A 48 -3.44 41.50 8.21
N GLU A 49 -2.12 41.69 8.07
CA GLU A 49 -1.07 40.76 8.51
C GLU A 49 -0.25 41.42 9.64
N LEU A 50 -0.57 41.18 10.89
CA LEU A 50 0.25 41.66 12.02
C LEU A 50 1.25 40.57 12.45
N ALA A 51 2.56 40.88 12.43
CA ALA A 51 3.64 40.00 12.86
C ALA A 51 4.18 40.41 14.24
N LEU A 52 4.24 39.45 15.17
CA LEU A 52 4.67 39.71 16.56
C LEU A 52 6.10 40.26 16.67
N LEU A 53 7.01 39.83 15.80
CA LEU A 53 8.39 40.33 15.77
C LEU A 53 8.45 41.82 15.43
N GLU A 54 7.67 42.29 14.46
CA GLU A 54 7.64 43.68 14.03
C GLU A 54 6.96 44.60 15.05
N LEU A 55 5.86 44.12 15.65
CA LEU A 55 5.20 44.84 16.75
C LEU A 55 6.12 45.01 17.98
N GLY A 56 6.80 43.94 18.37
CA GLY A 56 7.76 43.98 19.45
C GLY A 56 8.98 44.87 19.14
N GLY A 57 9.43 44.83 17.88
CA GLY A 57 10.49 45.72 17.38
C GLY A 57 10.08 47.21 17.43
N LEU A 58 8.85 47.52 17.02
CA LEU A 58 8.30 48.86 17.10
C LEU A 58 8.28 49.38 18.58
N ALA A 59 7.77 48.54 19.51
CA ALA A 59 7.76 48.90 20.91
C ALA A 59 9.16 49.18 21.46
N LEU A 60 10.16 48.34 21.09
CA LEU A 60 11.56 48.56 21.44
C LEU A 60 12.09 49.92 20.92
N PHE A 61 11.88 50.22 19.62
CA PHE A 61 12.41 51.44 19.06
C PHE A 61 11.71 52.70 19.60
N VAL A 62 10.44 52.62 19.97
CA VAL A 62 9.78 53.71 20.73
C VAL A 62 10.43 53.91 22.10
N MET A 63 10.70 52.84 22.86
CA MET A 63 11.38 52.92 24.13
C MET A 63 12.81 53.49 24.01
N LEU A 64 13.55 53.04 23.00
CA LEU A 64 14.89 53.52 22.72
C LEU A 64 14.90 55.01 22.29
N ALA A 65 13.89 55.48 21.55
CA ALA A 65 13.75 56.89 21.20
C ALA A 65 13.56 57.76 22.43
N ILE A 66 12.64 57.38 23.33
CA ILE A 66 12.42 58.07 24.60
C ILE A 66 13.70 58.06 25.46
N ALA A 67 14.35 56.90 25.56
CA ALA A 67 15.60 56.79 26.33
C ALA A 67 16.74 57.61 25.73
N ASN A 68 16.81 57.74 24.41
CA ASN A 68 17.81 58.57 23.73
C ASN A 68 17.63 60.09 24.01
N ASP A 69 16.38 60.55 24.15
CA ASP A 69 16.07 61.91 24.46
C ASP A 69 16.37 62.26 25.93
N VAL A 70 16.13 61.30 26.85
CA VAL A 70 16.29 61.50 28.31
C VAL A 70 17.74 61.25 28.75
N ALA A 71 18.39 60.23 28.21
CA ALA A 71 19.72 59.76 28.64
C ALA A 71 20.58 59.28 27.45
N PRO A 72 21.01 60.15 26.53
CA PRO A 72 21.68 59.76 25.27
C PRO A 72 22.94 58.93 25.48
N ASN A 73 23.78 59.29 26.45
CA ASN A 73 25.02 58.55 26.77
C ASN A 73 24.76 57.13 27.26
N TRP A 74 23.75 56.93 28.07
CA TRP A 74 23.34 55.60 28.55
C TRP A 74 22.76 54.77 27.39
N THR A 75 21.93 55.37 26.55
CA THR A 75 21.35 54.73 25.39
C THR A 75 22.47 54.28 24.44
N MET A 76 23.44 55.13 24.15
CA MET A 76 24.57 54.76 23.28
C MET A 76 25.36 53.56 23.82
N ALA A 77 25.60 53.49 25.13
CA ALA A 77 26.34 52.40 25.76
C ALA A 77 25.54 51.07 25.80
N ASN A 78 24.22 51.12 25.83
CA ASN A 78 23.41 49.96 26.16
C ASN A 78 22.51 49.49 25.00
N ALA A 79 22.17 50.33 24.02
CA ALA A 79 21.18 50.06 23.00
C ALA A 79 21.46 48.81 22.15
N LEU A 80 22.73 48.47 21.93
CA LEU A 80 23.09 47.30 21.12
C LEU A 80 22.75 45.98 21.81
N TRP A 81 23.17 45.79 23.07
CA TRP A 81 22.87 44.57 23.81
C TRP A 81 21.36 44.47 24.14
N LEU A 82 20.72 45.62 24.46
CA LEU A 82 19.27 45.68 24.69
C LEU A 82 18.46 45.26 23.46
N SER A 83 18.90 45.63 22.27
CA SER A 83 18.19 45.23 21.03
C SER A 83 18.20 43.72 20.82
N PHE A 84 19.31 43.04 21.13
CA PHE A 84 19.36 41.57 21.08
C PHE A 84 18.55 40.94 22.21
N ALA A 85 18.63 41.46 23.45
CA ALA A 85 17.83 40.97 24.57
C ALA A 85 16.31 41.08 24.27
N ALA A 86 15.89 42.21 23.70
CA ALA A 86 14.48 42.42 23.30
C ALA A 86 14.05 41.42 22.21
N LEU A 87 14.87 41.17 21.19
CA LEU A 87 14.57 40.15 20.17
C LEU A 87 14.41 38.75 20.78
N GLY A 88 15.26 38.42 21.77
CA GLY A 88 15.16 37.17 22.52
C GLY A 88 13.85 37.08 23.32
N LEU A 89 13.48 38.14 24.05
CA LEU A 89 12.24 38.23 24.82
C LEU A 89 10.99 38.16 23.91
N ILE A 90 10.99 38.88 22.78
CA ILE A 90 9.93 38.83 21.76
C ILE A 90 9.76 37.41 21.23
N SER A 91 10.88 36.71 20.99
CA SER A 91 10.86 35.32 20.53
C SER A 91 10.18 34.40 21.54
N PHE A 92 10.56 34.47 22.81
CA PHE A 92 9.94 33.66 23.86
C PHE A 92 8.49 34.08 24.16
N ALA A 93 8.16 35.36 24.11
CA ALA A 93 6.79 35.86 24.24
C ALA A 93 5.90 35.28 23.10
N SER A 94 6.41 35.24 21.86
CA SER A 94 5.69 34.66 20.73
C SER A 94 5.44 33.16 20.91
N LEU A 95 6.35 32.42 21.55
CA LEU A 95 6.16 31.02 21.91
C LEU A 95 5.12 30.84 23.03
N ALA A 96 5.17 31.69 24.06
CA ALA A 96 4.22 31.64 25.19
C ALA A 96 2.77 31.87 24.73
N VAL A 97 2.56 32.72 23.71
CA VAL A 97 1.25 32.96 23.09
C VAL A 97 0.86 31.87 22.08
N GLY A 98 1.71 30.86 21.85
CA GLY A 98 1.46 29.79 20.87
C GLY A 98 1.54 30.25 19.41
N ARG A 99 2.12 31.42 19.12
CA ARG A 99 2.29 32.01 17.78
C ARG A 99 3.76 32.26 17.48
N PRO A 100 4.55 31.21 17.13
CA PRO A 100 5.97 31.36 16.83
C PRO A 100 6.16 32.36 15.69
N TRP A 101 6.94 33.44 15.90
CA TRP A 101 7.09 34.51 14.92
C TRP A 101 7.65 34.05 13.57
N THR A 102 8.46 32.99 13.56
CA THR A 102 8.99 32.41 12.31
C THR A 102 7.86 31.87 11.41
N ALA A 103 6.71 31.49 11.96
CA ALA A 103 5.56 31.04 11.20
C ALA A 103 4.93 32.17 10.38
N ASP A 104 4.95 33.41 10.86
CA ASP A 104 4.38 34.56 10.16
C ASP A 104 5.08 34.79 8.81
N TYR A 105 6.37 34.42 8.70
CA TYR A 105 7.18 34.59 7.47
C TYR A 105 7.24 33.34 6.60
N SER A 106 7.08 32.16 7.20
CA SER A 106 7.15 30.90 6.46
C SER A 106 5.79 30.47 5.90
N ARG A 107 4.68 30.99 6.44
CA ARG A 107 3.31 30.61 6.09
C ARG A 107 2.99 30.80 4.61
N SER A 108 3.46 31.88 3.98
CA SER A 108 3.22 32.13 2.56
C SER A 108 4.01 31.21 1.61
N ALA A 109 5.17 30.72 2.04
CA ALA A 109 6.01 29.81 1.26
C ALA A 109 5.63 28.33 1.43
N TYR A 110 4.98 28.01 2.55
CA TYR A 110 4.52 26.67 2.89
C TYR A 110 3.01 26.66 3.16
N ALA A 111 2.24 27.40 2.33
CA ALA A 111 0.79 27.56 2.53
C ALA A 111 0.06 26.22 2.68
N ASP A 112 0.49 25.20 1.93
CA ASP A 112 -0.09 23.87 1.92
C ASP A 112 0.10 23.09 3.21
N SER A 113 1.17 23.41 3.94
CA SER A 113 1.51 22.76 5.22
C SER A 113 1.28 23.63 6.45
N ALA A 114 0.86 24.89 6.27
CA ALA A 114 0.76 25.86 7.35
C ALA A 114 -0.24 25.48 8.46
N ALA A 115 -1.21 24.62 8.15
CA ALA A 115 -2.19 24.09 9.12
C ALA A 115 -1.74 22.79 9.81
N THR A 116 -0.54 22.26 9.49
CA THR A 116 -0.08 20.99 10.05
C THR A 116 0.59 21.16 11.41
N PRO A 117 0.44 20.20 12.36
CA PRO A 117 1.18 20.20 13.62
C PRO A 117 2.69 20.24 13.42
N GLN A 118 3.21 19.60 12.37
CA GLN A 118 4.63 19.57 12.03
C GLN A 118 5.17 20.95 11.64
N PHE A 119 4.41 21.72 10.84
CA PHE A 119 4.76 23.10 10.52
C PHE A 119 4.85 23.95 11.79
N HIS A 120 3.88 23.81 12.69
CA HIS A 120 3.86 24.53 13.97
C HIS A 120 5.07 24.14 14.83
N LEU A 121 5.35 22.85 15.00
CA LEU A 121 6.47 22.35 15.77
C LEU A 121 7.83 22.86 15.24
N ILE A 122 8.05 22.83 13.92
CA ILE A 122 9.28 23.32 13.29
C ILE A 122 9.44 24.82 13.57
N ASN A 123 8.39 25.60 13.44
CA ASN A 123 8.44 27.03 13.70
C ASN A 123 8.63 27.33 15.20
N MET A 124 8.07 26.54 16.11
CA MET A 124 8.35 26.64 17.55
C MET A 124 9.85 26.42 17.84
N LEU A 125 10.42 25.34 17.29
CA LEU A 125 11.86 25.04 17.47
C LEU A 125 12.75 26.13 16.87
N MET A 126 12.42 26.63 15.69
CA MET A 126 13.19 27.73 15.05
C MET A 126 13.08 29.02 15.83
N THR A 127 11.88 29.39 16.30
CA THR A 127 11.69 30.57 17.13
C THR A 127 12.45 30.47 18.46
N GLY A 128 12.41 29.29 19.10
CA GLY A 128 13.17 29.00 20.33
C GLY A 128 14.69 29.11 20.13
N LEU A 129 15.20 28.52 19.04
CA LEU A 129 16.60 28.63 18.66
C LEU A 129 17.05 30.09 18.53
N TRP A 130 16.30 30.87 17.73
CA TRP A 130 16.61 32.29 17.56
C TRP A 130 16.47 33.09 18.85
N GLY A 131 15.49 32.76 19.70
CA GLY A 131 15.33 33.35 21.03
C GLY A 131 16.58 33.17 21.90
N VAL A 132 17.09 31.93 21.98
CA VAL A 132 18.33 31.62 22.70
C VAL A 132 19.54 32.35 22.08
N LEU A 133 19.66 32.30 20.74
CA LEU A 133 20.78 32.97 20.06
C LEU A 133 20.77 34.48 20.27
N PHE A 134 19.64 35.15 20.22
CA PHE A 134 19.51 36.57 20.50
C PHE A 134 19.89 36.91 21.94
N LEU A 135 19.42 36.12 22.94
CA LEU A 135 19.84 36.34 24.32
C LEU A 135 21.36 36.14 24.53
N LEU A 136 21.94 35.12 23.91
CA LEU A 136 23.39 34.89 23.93
C LEU A 136 24.16 36.04 23.28
N LEU A 137 23.68 36.55 22.14
CA LEU A 137 24.29 37.73 21.49
C LEU A 137 24.21 38.97 22.39
N GLY A 138 23.07 39.20 23.02
CA GLY A 138 22.91 40.26 24.02
C GLY A 138 23.92 40.14 25.17
N LEU A 139 24.02 38.95 25.74
CA LEU A 139 24.98 38.65 26.84
C LEU A 139 26.42 38.83 26.38
N CYS A 140 26.81 38.32 25.22
CA CYS A 140 28.15 38.49 24.67
C CYS A 140 28.48 39.96 24.46
N ARG A 141 27.57 40.78 24.02
CA ARG A 141 27.75 42.21 23.83
C ARG A 141 27.83 42.96 25.17
N TRP A 142 27.00 42.60 26.15
CA TRP A 142 27.06 43.15 27.49
C TRP A 142 28.39 42.82 28.16
N ALA A 143 28.91 41.59 28.01
CA ALA A 143 30.17 41.11 28.57
C ALA A 143 31.43 41.55 27.76
N GLY A 144 31.30 42.32 26.67
CA GLY A 144 32.44 42.78 25.86
C GLY A 144 33.15 41.69 25.06
N VAL A 145 32.46 40.58 24.73
CA VAL A 145 33.05 39.45 23.99
C VAL A 145 33.42 39.87 22.57
N ALA A 146 34.52 39.33 22.05
CA ALA A 146 35.08 39.65 20.75
C ALA A 146 34.08 39.48 19.59
N SER A 147 34.06 40.42 18.63
CA SER A 147 33.07 40.48 17.55
C SER A 147 33.05 39.25 16.64
N TRP A 148 34.19 38.56 16.46
CA TRP A 148 34.24 37.34 15.66
C TRP A 148 33.40 36.19 16.25
N ILE A 149 33.30 36.10 17.60
CA ILE A 149 32.49 35.10 18.29
C ILE A 149 30.99 35.37 18.03
N THR A 150 30.57 36.63 18.17
CA THR A 150 29.17 37.01 17.88
C THR A 150 28.83 36.79 16.43
N THR A 151 29.74 37.03 15.48
CA THR A 151 29.56 36.73 14.07
C THR A 151 29.44 35.23 13.83
N ALA A 152 30.25 34.40 14.45
CA ALA A 152 30.17 32.95 14.33
C ALA A 152 28.83 32.42 14.87
N ILE A 153 28.28 32.95 15.94
CA ILE A 153 26.96 32.61 16.48
C ILE A 153 25.86 32.92 15.45
N VAL A 154 25.89 34.10 14.85
CA VAL A 154 24.89 34.49 13.81
C VAL A 154 24.99 33.61 12.59
N VAL A 155 26.20 33.35 12.09
CA VAL A 155 26.42 32.48 10.92
C VAL A 155 25.93 31.02 11.22
N GLY A 156 26.30 30.49 12.41
CA GLY A 156 25.84 29.18 12.83
C GLY A 156 24.33 29.09 12.93
N GLY A 157 23.66 30.09 13.51
CA GLY A 157 22.20 30.17 13.58
C GLY A 157 21.56 30.24 12.19
N ALA A 158 22.11 31.00 11.28
CA ALA A 158 21.65 31.07 9.89
C ALA A 158 21.79 29.73 9.18
N LEU A 159 22.91 29.03 9.31
CA LEU A 159 23.12 27.70 8.75
C LEU A 159 22.09 26.68 9.30
N VAL A 160 21.88 26.68 10.61
CA VAL A 160 20.87 25.79 11.24
C VAL A 160 19.46 26.15 10.72
N SER A 161 19.15 27.42 10.53
CA SER A 161 17.84 27.85 9.99
C SER A 161 17.61 27.42 8.53
N ILE A 162 18.66 27.34 7.73
CA ILE A 162 18.59 26.93 6.32
C ILE A 162 18.52 25.43 6.18
N PHE A 163 19.34 24.69 6.92
CA PHE A 163 19.53 23.26 6.76
C PHE A 163 18.74 22.42 7.79
N GLY A 164 18.54 22.94 8.99
CA GLY A 164 17.91 22.23 10.11
C GLY A 164 16.51 21.73 9.80
N PRO A 165 15.57 22.55 9.29
CA PRO A 165 14.23 22.10 8.92
C PRO A 165 14.26 20.97 7.87
N ARG A 166 15.13 21.07 6.87
CA ARG A 166 15.27 20.05 5.82
C ARG A 166 15.81 18.73 6.39
N LEU A 167 16.80 18.81 7.28
CA LEU A 167 17.35 17.64 7.98
C LEU A 167 16.31 17.00 8.91
N ALA A 168 15.61 17.81 9.72
CA ALA A 168 14.59 17.32 10.64
C ALA A 168 13.46 16.59 9.89
N VAL A 169 13.00 17.14 8.77
CA VAL A 169 11.96 16.51 7.97
C VAL A 169 12.49 15.27 7.26
N ARG A 170 13.72 15.29 6.74
CA ARG A 170 14.36 14.10 6.16
C ARG A 170 14.47 12.98 7.20
N GLN A 171 14.86 13.30 8.43
CA GLN A 171 14.91 12.32 9.53
C GLN A 171 13.52 11.83 9.94
N ALA A 172 12.52 12.74 10.00
CA ALA A 172 11.13 12.34 10.28
C ALA A 172 10.60 11.39 9.21
N LEU A 173 10.85 11.68 7.92
CA LEU A 173 10.51 10.78 6.81
C LEU A 173 11.21 9.43 6.91
N GLN A 174 12.51 9.43 7.24
CA GLN A 174 13.26 8.20 7.44
C GLN A 174 12.69 7.39 8.60
N ARG A 175 12.35 8.06 9.74
CA ARG A 175 11.71 7.40 10.88
C ARG A 175 10.31 6.87 10.56
N MET A 176 9.50 7.62 9.81
CA MET A 176 8.18 7.15 9.36
C MET A 176 8.28 5.96 8.40
N ARG A 177 9.26 5.97 7.50
CA ARG A 177 9.56 4.83 6.62
C ARG A 177 10.06 3.63 7.44
N ALA A 178 10.98 3.85 8.36
CA ALA A 178 11.51 2.82 9.25
C ALA A 178 10.46 2.24 10.21
N ALA A 179 9.51 3.05 10.68
CA ALA A 179 8.39 2.59 11.52
C ALA A 179 7.39 1.71 10.75
N ARG A 180 7.41 1.74 9.42
CA ARG A 180 6.65 0.82 8.56
C ARG A 180 7.38 -0.48 8.27
N GLU A 181 8.70 -0.53 8.43
CA GLU A 181 9.48 -1.77 8.37
C GLU A 181 9.57 -2.31 9.81
N ASP A 182 9.21 -3.58 10.00
CA ASP A 182 9.24 -4.21 11.33
C ASP A 182 10.65 -4.28 11.92
N TYR A 183 11.67 -4.18 11.04
CA TYR A 183 13.10 -4.20 11.35
C TYR A 183 13.87 -3.39 10.32
N HIS A 184 15.07 -2.92 10.68
CA HIS A 184 16.04 -2.38 9.74
C HIS A 184 16.70 -3.53 8.97
N TRP A 185 16.02 -4.06 7.97
CA TRP A 185 16.60 -5.08 7.12
C TRP A 185 17.72 -4.50 6.25
N PRO A 186 18.77 -5.30 5.98
CA PRO A 186 19.82 -4.85 5.07
C PRO A 186 19.23 -4.41 3.74
N ALA A 187 19.62 -3.24 3.24
CA ALA A 187 19.24 -2.83 1.90
C ALA A 187 19.76 -3.88 0.89
N PRO A 188 18.98 -4.23 -0.14
CA PRO A 188 19.47 -5.07 -1.20
C PRO A 188 20.76 -4.47 -1.79
N ARG A 189 21.81 -5.28 -1.91
CA ARG A 189 23.06 -4.91 -2.60
C ARG A 189 22.99 -5.32 -4.05
N PHE A 190 21.85 -5.09 -4.66
CA PHE A 190 21.58 -5.44 -6.05
C PHE A 190 21.67 -4.16 -6.88
N THR A 191 22.58 -4.11 -7.84
CA THR A 191 22.84 -2.91 -8.65
C THR A 191 22.09 -2.91 -9.98
N GLY A 192 21.44 -4.02 -10.33
CA GLY A 192 20.79 -4.18 -11.64
C GLY A 192 21.76 -4.26 -12.82
N GLN A 193 23.06 -4.14 -12.55
CA GLN A 193 24.12 -4.36 -13.55
C GLN A 193 24.71 -5.75 -13.32
N ALA A 194 24.96 -6.46 -14.41
CA ALA A 194 25.71 -7.68 -14.34
C ALA A 194 27.10 -7.37 -13.76
N GLU A 195 27.39 -7.89 -12.57
CA GLU A 195 28.77 -7.90 -12.09
C GLU A 195 29.62 -8.63 -13.13
N THR A 196 30.87 -8.19 -13.31
CA THR A 196 31.80 -8.72 -14.29
C THR A 196 32.08 -10.23 -14.14
N ASP A 197 31.51 -10.89 -13.12
CA ASP A 197 31.59 -12.34 -12.84
C ASP A 197 30.32 -13.08 -13.32
N GLN A 198 29.75 -12.68 -14.49
CA GLN A 198 28.58 -13.35 -15.13
C GLN A 198 28.75 -14.85 -15.35
N ALA A 199 29.99 -15.36 -15.32
CA ALA A 199 30.29 -16.78 -15.50
C ALA A 199 29.78 -17.68 -14.36
N LYS A 200 29.32 -17.13 -13.23
CA LYS A 200 28.90 -17.88 -12.04
C LYS A 200 27.42 -17.86 -11.72
N THR A 201 26.60 -17.04 -12.40
CA THR A 201 25.16 -16.96 -12.15
C THR A 201 24.33 -17.48 -13.31
N ASP A 202 23.26 -18.24 -13.01
CA ASP A 202 22.31 -18.76 -14.01
C ASP A 202 21.30 -17.70 -14.44
N CYS A 203 21.04 -16.72 -13.56
CA CYS A 203 20.13 -15.58 -13.79
C CYS A 203 20.47 -14.43 -12.83
N ASP A 204 19.94 -13.23 -13.11
CA ASP A 204 20.06 -12.09 -12.20
C ASP A 204 19.11 -12.25 -11.00
N VAL A 205 17.88 -12.68 -11.27
CA VAL A 205 16.84 -12.86 -10.22
C VAL A 205 16.17 -14.22 -10.38
N ALA A 206 16.14 -14.99 -9.29
CA ALA A 206 15.32 -16.19 -9.16
C ALA A 206 14.02 -15.85 -8.42
N VAL A 207 12.88 -16.25 -8.96
CA VAL A 207 11.55 -16.03 -8.36
C VAL A 207 10.98 -17.38 -7.96
N ILE A 208 10.56 -17.49 -6.71
CA ILE A 208 9.94 -18.69 -6.13
C ILE A 208 8.42 -18.50 -6.16
N GLY A 209 7.71 -19.32 -6.93
CA GLY A 209 6.26 -19.30 -7.08
C GLY A 209 5.79 -18.44 -8.26
N ALA A 210 5.10 -19.09 -9.21
CA ALA A 210 4.44 -18.46 -10.35
C ALA A 210 3.00 -17.99 -10.06
N GLY A 211 2.70 -17.65 -8.80
CA GLY A 211 1.47 -16.93 -8.45
C GLY A 211 1.53 -15.49 -8.98
N ILE A 212 0.40 -14.78 -9.01
CA ILE A 212 0.28 -13.46 -9.65
C ILE A 212 1.29 -12.45 -9.10
N GLY A 213 1.57 -12.44 -7.78
CA GLY A 213 2.57 -11.55 -7.20
C GLY A 213 4.00 -11.82 -7.72
N GLY A 214 4.39 -13.10 -7.78
CA GLY A 214 5.69 -13.53 -8.33
C GLY A 214 5.82 -13.24 -9.82
N LEU A 215 4.78 -13.53 -10.61
CA LEU A 215 4.75 -13.22 -12.04
C LEU A 215 4.81 -11.70 -12.29
N THR A 216 4.11 -10.90 -11.48
CA THR A 216 4.18 -9.43 -11.57
C THR A 216 5.59 -8.91 -11.30
N ALA A 217 6.24 -9.37 -10.22
CA ALA A 217 7.62 -9.00 -9.92
C ALA A 217 8.57 -9.42 -11.04
N ALA A 218 8.44 -10.67 -11.49
CA ALA A 218 9.26 -11.22 -12.58
C ALA A 218 9.11 -10.43 -13.89
N ALA A 219 7.87 -10.10 -14.29
CA ALA A 219 7.59 -9.36 -15.51
C ALA A 219 8.17 -7.94 -15.46
N LEU A 220 8.03 -7.23 -14.35
CA LEU A 220 8.58 -5.88 -14.17
C LEU A 220 10.12 -5.87 -14.13
N LEU A 221 10.75 -6.86 -13.51
CA LEU A 221 12.20 -7.01 -13.49
C LEU A 221 12.74 -7.39 -14.87
N ALA A 222 12.06 -8.30 -15.59
CA ALA A 222 12.41 -8.63 -16.97
C ALA A 222 12.22 -7.43 -17.92
N ASP A 223 11.17 -6.60 -17.72
CA ASP A 223 10.96 -5.34 -18.44
C ASP A 223 12.11 -4.34 -18.26
N SER A 224 12.83 -4.44 -17.14
CA SER A 224 14.02 -3.64 -16.86
C SER A 224 15.32 -4.21 -17.49
N GLY A 225 15.23 -5.31 -18.23
CA GLY A 225 16.35 -5.95 -18.91
C GLY A 225 17.12 -6.99 -18.09
N LEU A 226 16.59 -7.38 -16.91
CA LEU A 226 17.21 -8.41 -16.08
C LEU A 226 16.84 -9.81 -16.57
N LYS A 227 17.79 -10.75 -16.43
CA LYS A 227 17.56 -12.16 -16.68
C LYS A 227 16.85 -12.79 -15.51
N VAL A 228 15.54 -13.04 -15.66
CA VAL A 228 14.68 -13.57 -14.60
C VAL A 228 14.32 -15.03 -14.87
N LYS A 229 14.37 -15.87 -13.83
CA LYS A 229 13.84 -17.24 -13.86
C LYS A 229 12.81 -17.42 -12.74
N VAL A 230 11.62 -17.90 -13.09
CA VAL A 230 10.53 -18.23 -12.17
C VAL A 230 10.44 -19.74 -12.03
N PHE A 231 10.27 -20.22 -10.80
CA PHE A 231 10.15 -21.66 -10.50
C PHE A 231 8.88 -21.92 -9.74
N ASP A 232 8.06 -22.86 -10.21
CA ASP A 232 6.84 -23.29 -9.54
C ASP A 232 6.73 -24.82 -9.50
N HIS A 233 6.20 -25.36 -8.42
CA HIS A 233 5.95 -26.79 -8.26
C HIS A 233 4.75 -27.27 -9.07
N HIS A 234 3.82 -26.37 -9.37
CA HIS A 234 2.57 -26.69 -10.05
C HIS A 234 2.78 -26.91 -11.55
N VAL A 235 1.77 -27.46 -12.22
CA VAL A 235 1.79 -27.77 -13.66
C VAL A 235 1.30 -26.61 -14.53
N VAL A 236 0.69 -25.61 -13.91
CA VAL A 236 0.21 -24.36 -14.54
C VAL A 236 0.59 -23.16 -13.68
N PRO A 237 0.81 -21.97 -14.27
CA PRO A 237 1.07 -20.76 -13.53
C PRO A 237 -0.20 -20.20 -12.91
N GLY A 238 -0.08 -19.25 -11.99
CA GLY A 238 -1.18 -18.46 -11.45
C GLY A 238 -1.39 -18.61 -9.94
N GLY A 239 -0.92 -19.70 -9.32
CA GLY A 239 -1.27 -20.01 -7.94
C GLY A 239 -2.79 -20.14 -7.80
N PHE A 240 -3.42 -19.41 -6.86
CA PHE A 240 -4.89 -19.38 -6.75
C PHE A 240 -5.61 -18.84 -8.00
N CYS A 241 -4.92 -18.07 -8.86
CA CYS A 241 -5.45 -17.62 -10.15
C CYS A 241 -5.12 -18.61 -11.26
N HIS A 242 -5.57 -19.86 -11.17
CA HIS A 242 -5.49 -20.81 -12.28
C HIS A 242 -6.85 -21.37 -12.62
N THR A 243 -6.98 -21.83 -13.86
CA THR A 243 -8.18 -22.53 -14.34
C THR A 243 -7.87 -24.00 -14.58
N TYR A 244 -8.89 -24.83 -14.46
CA TYR A 244 -8.78 -26.25 -14.76
C TYR A 244 -10.03 -26.76 -15.47
N LEU A 245 -9.86 -27.81 -16.29
CA LEU A 245 -10.93 -28.42 -17.04
C LEU A 245 -11.38 -29.72 -16.39
N ARG A 246 -12.68 -29.97 -16.43
CA ARG A 246 -13.29 -31.24 -15.99
C ARG A 246 -14.23 -31.76 -17.04
N LYS A 247 -14.07 -33.05 -17.35
CA LYS A 247 -14.94 -33.79 -18.29
C LYS A 247 -16.03 -34.53 -17.50
N ALA A 248 -17.25 -34.40 -17.94
CA ALA A 248 -18.40 -35.15 -17.44
C ALA A 248 -19.14 -35.78 -18.61
N HIS A 249 -20.24 -36.48 -18.34
CA HIS A 249 -21.16 -36.97 -19.33
C HIS A 249 -22.57 -36.49 -19.02
N HIS A 250 -23.27 -35.96 -20.00
CA HIS A 250 -24.66 -35.57 -19.92
C HIS A 250 -25.36 -36.09 -21.19
N ASP A 251 -26.49 -36.79 -21.04
CA ASP A 251 -27.23 -37.46 -22.14
C ASP A 251 -26.31 -38.33 -23.02
N ASN A 252 -25.45 -39.12 -22.42
CA ASN A 252 -24.45 -39.98 -23.05
C ASN A 252 -23.41 -39.23 -23.95
N LYS A 253 -23.32 -37.90 -23.85
CA LYS A 253 -22.33 -37.09 -24.54
C LYS A 253 -21.28 -36.54 -23.57
N PRO A 254 -20.01 -36.49 -23.98
CA PRO A 254 -18.99 -35.84 -23.17
C PRO A 254 -19.22 -34.35 -23.17
N VAL A 255 -19.23 -33.76 -21.96
CA VAL A 255 -19.31 -32.33 -21.74
C VAL A 255 -18.06 -31.86 -20.99
N LEU A 256 -17.62 -30.62 -21.25
CA LEU A 256 -16.42 -30.05 -20.66
C LEU A 256 -16.76 -28.76 -19.91
N TYR A 257 -16.32 -28.67 -18.65
CA TYR A 257 -16.47 -27.50 -17.82
C TYR A 257 -15.12 -26.93 -17.46
N ARG A 258 -14.98 -25.60 -17.50
CA ARG A 258 -13.82 -24.87 -17.04
C ARG A 258 -14.15 -24.18 -15.71
N PHE A 259 -13.34 -24.43 -14.70
CA PHE A 259 -13.46 -23.85 -13.36
C PHE A 259 -12.26 -22.99 -13.03
N ASP A 260 -12.49 -21.98 -12.21
CA ASP A 260 -11.45 -21.21 -11.54
C ASP A 260 -11.14 -21.85 -10.18
N ALA A 261 -9.86 -21.91 -9.82
CA ALA A 261 -9.44 -22.48 -8.54
C ALA A 261 -9.63 -21.52 -7.36
N GLY A 262 -9.75 -20.23 -7.60
CA GLY A 262 -9.84 -19.20 -6.57
C GLY A 262 -10.63 -17.96 -6.99
N PRO A 263 -10.00 -16.82 -7.27
CA PRO A 263 -10.71 -15.55 -7.41
C PRO A 263 -11.63 -15.52 -8.63
N HIS A 264 -12.83 -14.97 -8.41
CA HIS A 264 -13.88 -14.79 -9.41
C HIS A 264 -14.16 -13.32 -9.68
N ASP A 265 -13.54 -12.40 -8.92
CA ASP A 265 -13.80 -10.99 -8.98
C ASP A 265 -12.48 -10.23 -8.80
N PHE A 266 -12.14 -9.37 -9.76
CA PHE A 266 -10.85 -8.69 -9.86
C PHE A 266 -11.05 -7.18 -9.73
N SER A 267 -10.39 -6.58 -8.76
CA SER A 267 -10.24 -5.12 -8.64
C SER A 267 -8.92 -4.64 -9.27
N GLY A 268 -8.75 -3.33 -9.38
CA GLY A 268 -7.52 -2.73 -9.90
C GLY A 268 -7.35 -2.76 -11.42
N VAL A 269 -8.34 -3.27 -12.17
CA VAL A 269 -8.28 -3.42 -13.64
C VAL A 269 -8.95 -2.26 -14.39
N TRP A 270 -9.54 -1.30 -13.69
CA TRP A 270 -10.06 -0.08 -14.32
C TRP A 270 -8.92 0.77 -14.90
N PRO A 271 -9.18 1.64 -15.90
CA PRO A 271 -8.15 2.48 -16.49
C PRO A 271 -7.37 3.29 -15.45
N GLY A 272 -6.05 3.05 -15.36
CA GLY A 272 -5.17 3.64 -14.37
C GLY A 272 -5.16 2.96 -13.00
N GLY A 273 -5.91 1.90 -12.80
CA GLY A 273 -5.79 1.03 -11.63
C GLY A 273 -4.46 0.25 -11.61
N PRO A 274 -4.07 -0.32 -10.47
CA PRO A 274 -2.77 -0.99 -10.33
C PRO A 274 -2.54 -2.13 -11.32
N VAL A 275 -3.54 -2.98 -11.54
CA VAL A 275 -3.44 -4.12 -12.47
C VAL A 275 -3.36 -3.62 -13.92
N ASP A 276 -4.28 -2.71 -14.33
CA ASP A 276 -4.27 -2.10 -15.66
C ASP A 276 -2.93 -1.40 -15.95
N SER A 277 -2.41 -0.65 -14.98
CA SER A 277 -1.15 0.08 -15.13
C SER A 277 0.05 -0.84 -15.36
N VAL A 278 0.12 -1.95 -14.62
CA VAL A 278 1.17 -2.97 -14.85
C VAL A 278 1.03 -3.60 -16.23
N LEU A 279 -0.18 -4.01 -16.61
CA LEU A 279 -0.42 -4.62 -17.91
C LEU A 279 -0.12 -3.67 -19.08
N ARG A 280 -0.49 -2.38 -18.96
CA ARG A 280 -0.14 -1.33 -19.95
C ARG A 280 1.35 -1.11 -20.03
N ARG A 281 2.04 -1.02 -18.90
CA ARG A 281 3.50 -0.90 -18.88
C ARG A 281 4.19 -2.07 -19.60
N LEU A 282 3.64 -3.27 -19.44
CA LEU A 282 4.13 -4.48 -20.10
C LEU A 282 3.67 -4.58 -21.57
N GLY A 283 2.79 -3.69 -22.06
CA GLY A 283 2.26 -3.71 -23.42
C GLY A 283 1.31 -4.88 -23.69
N VAL A 284 0.63 -5.39 -22.67
CA VAL A 284 -0.22 -6.59 -22.75
C VAL A 284 -1.66 -6.37 -22.25
N ALA A 285 -2.05 -5.13 -21.97
CA ALA A 285 -3.38 -4.81 -21.42
C ALA A 285 -4.52 -5.24 -22.36
N ASP A 286 -4.33 -5.07 -23.66
CA ASP A 286 -5.35 -5.39 -24.67
C ASP A 286 -5.51 -6.91 -24.93
N ARG A 287 -4.68 -7.75 -24.29
CA ARG A 287 -4.77 -9.21 -24.40
C ARG A 287 -5.83 -9.82 -23.50
N ILE A 288 -6.38 -9.07 -22.54
CA ILE A 288 -7.39 -9.53 -21.60
C ILE A 288 -8.68 -8.75 -21.82
N GLN A 289 -9.75 -9.44 -22.16
CA GLN A 289 -11.09 -8.85 -22.18
C GLN A 289 -11.70 -8.97 -20.79
N TRP A 290 -11.92 -7.83 -20.14
CA TRP A 290 -12.56 -7.76 -18.83
C TRP A 290 -14.08 -7.60 -18.97
N LYS A 291 -14.84 -8.40 -18.21
CA LYS A 291 -16.29 -8.29 -18.06
C LYS A 291 -16.64 -7.86 -16.66
N ARG A 292 -17.49 -6.85 -16.53
CA ARG A 292 -17.93 -6.37 -15.21
C ARG A 292 -18.76 -7.44 -14.50
N VAL A 293 -18.44 -7.70 -13.22
CA VAL A 293 -19.20 -8.59 -12.34
C VAL A 293 -20.31 -7.79 -11.68
N THR A 294 -21.55 -8.30 -11.79
CA THR A 294 -22.68 -7.74 -11.05
C THR A 294 -22.92 -8.53 -9.78
N HIS A 295 -23.17 -7.81 -8.68
CA HIS A 295 -23.33 -8.35 -7.35
C HIS A 295 -24.79 -8.32 -6.90
N SER A 296 -25.22 -9.34 -6.19
CA SER A 296 -26.51 -9.39 -5.49
C SER A 296 -26.30 -9.90 -4.07
N TYR A 297 -26.89 -9.24 -3.09
CA TYR A 297 -26.87 -9.66 -1.70
C TYR A 297 -28.24 -10.14 -1.28
N ARG A 298 -28.27 -11.23 -0.51
CA ARG A 298 -29.45 -11.72 0.19
C ARG A 298 -29.17 -11.57 1.68
N LEU A 299 -29.52 -10.42 2.26
CA LEU A 299 -29.21 -10.04 3.64
C LEU A 299 -30.49 -9.71 4.38
N ALA A 300 -30.67 -10.26 5.59
CA ALA A 300 -31.82 -10.03 6.46
C ALA A 300 -33.19 -10.20 5.72
N GLY A 301 -33.29 -11.21 4.86
CA GLY A 301 -34.48 -11.49 4.06
C GLY A 301 -34.74 -10.52 2.88
N ARG A 302 -33.83 -9.57 2.63
CA ARG A 302 -33.91 -8.60 1.53
C ARG A 302 -33.00 -9.00 0.37
N ARG A 303 -33.40 -8.61 -0.84
CA ARG A 303 -32.58 -8.67 -2.05
C ARG A 303 -32.01 -7.30 -2.33
N ILE A 304 -30.69 -7.20 -2.47
CA ILE A 304 -29.99 -5.97 -2.81
C ILE A 304 -29.16 -6.26 -4.07
N ASP A 305 -29.66 -5.84 -5.22
CA ASP A 305 -28.91 -5.90 -6.46
C ASP A 305 -28.08 -4.62 -6.58
N VAL A 306 -26.76 -4.75 -6.62
CA VAL A 306 -25.85 -3.60 -6.60
C VAL A 306 -25.81 -2.95 -7.99
N PRO A 307 -26.25 -1.67 -8.13
CA PRO A 307 -26.13 -0.95 -9.39
C PRO A 307 -24.69 -0.69 -9.80
N GLU A 308 -24.44 -0.50 -11.10
CA GLU A 308 -23.10 -0.15 -11.59
C GLU A 308 -22.62 1.23 -11.12
N ASP A 309 -23.55 2.20 -11.01
CA ASP A 309 -23.26 3.51 -10.41
C ASP A 309 -23.35 3.43 -8.89
N TRP A 310 -22.26 3.67 -8.20
CA TRP A 310 -22.20 3.63 -6.74
C TRP A 310 -23.13 4.68 -6.08
N ARG A 311 -23.42 5.80 -6.76
CA ARG A 311 -24.38 6.78 -6.26
C ARG A 311 -25.82 6.25 -6.34
N ALA A 312 -26.12 5.45 -7.36
CA ALA A 312 -27.39 4.73 -7.41
C ALA A 312 -27.50 3.70 -6.29
N TYR A 313 -26.37 3.01 -5.97
CA TYR A 313 -26.32 2.11 -4.82
C TYR A 313 -26.59 2.84 -3.50
N VAL A 314 -25.98 4.00 -3.29
CA VAL A 314 -26.25 4.83 -2.10
C VAL A 314 -27.72 5.25 -2.04
N ARG A 315 -28.31 5.69 -3.17
CA ARG A 315 -29.75 6.02 -3.21
C ARG A 315 -30.62 4.81 -2.83
N LEU A 316 -30.34 3.65 -3.35
CA LEU A 316 -31.04 2.40 -3.00
C LEU A 316 -30.95 2.14 -1.47
N LEU A 317 -29.77 2.26 -0.89
CA LEU A 317 -29.62 2.09 0.56
C LEU A 317 -30.34 3.19 1.34
N CYS A 318 -30.39 4.44 0.87
CA CYS A 318 -31.15 5.52 1.49
C CYS A 318 -32.68 5.25 1.44
N GLU A 319 -33.19 4.66 0.37
CA GLU A 319 -34.59 4.23 0.27
C GLU A 319 -34.90 3.10 1.25
N MET A 320 -33.97 2.18 1.44
CA MET A 320 -34.10 1.05 2.38
C MET A 320 -33.97 1.48 3.85
N PHE A 321 -33.15 2.51 4.13
CA PHE A 321 -32.82 3.01 5.46
C PHE A 321 -33.04 4.54 5.55
N PRO A 322 -34.27 5.06 5.40
CA PRO A 322 -34.52 6.49 5.26
C PRO A 322 -34.07 7.32 6.47
N ALA A 323 -34.11 6.75 7.68
CA ALA A 323 -33.64 7.42 8.88
C ALA A 323 -32.11 7.66 8.89
N SER A 324 -31.36 6.91 8.09
CA SER A 324 -29.89 6.99 7.98
C SER A 324 -29.41 7.66 6.70
N ALA A 325 -30.31 8.16 5.83
CA ALA A 325 -30.01 8.61 4.48
C ALA A 325 -28.90 9.68 4.40
N ASP A 326 -28.98 10.72 5.24
CA ASP A 326 -27.98 11.79 5.29
C ASP A 326 -26.62 11.26 5.80
N GLY A 327 -26.66 10.36 6.77
CA GLY A 327 -25.47 9.71 7.32
C GLY A 327 -24.78 8.84 6.27
N LEU A 328 -25.55 8.02 5.55
CA LEU A 328 -25.10 7.16 4.44
C LEU A 328 -24.41 7.97 3.35
N THR A 329 -25.03 9.03 2.89
CA THR A 329 -24.47 9.89 1.83
C THR A 329 -23.12 10.44 2.26
N ARG A 330 -23.01 11.01 3.48
CA ARG A 330 -21.74 11.53 4.01
C ARG A 330 -20.69 10.43 4.22
N LEU A 331 -21.10 9.24 4.64
CA LEU A 331 -20.20 8.09 4.82
C LEU A 331 -19.58 7.69 3.49
N PHE A 332 -20.39 7.46 2.46
CA PHE A 332 -19.89 7.05 1.14
C PHE A 332 -19.04 8.13 0.47
N ASP A 333 -19.40 9.41 0.58
CA ASP A 333 -18.57 10.52 0.10
C ASP A 333 -17.20 10.54 0.82
N THR A 334 -17.18 10.26 2.14
CA THR A 334 -15.95 10.20 2.92
C THR A 334 -15.10 9.00 2.50
N ILE A 335 -15.70 7.79 2.37
CA ILE A 335 -15.00 6.59 1.92
C ILE A 335 -14.43 6.79 0.51
N HIS A 336 -15.23 7.37 -0.41
CA HIS A 336 -14.79 7.66 -1.77
C HIS A 336 -13.62 8.65 -1.79
N ALA A 337 -13.67 9.72 -0.99
CA ALA A 337 -12.57 10.68 -0.89
C ALA A 337 -11.27 10.04 -0.35
N ILE A 338 -11.38 9.11 0.60
CA ILE A 338 -10.23 8.34 1.10
C ILE A 338 -9.70 7.43 -0.01
N PHE A 339 -10.58 6.71 -0.71
CA PHE A 339 -10.24 5.83 -1.84
C PHE A 339 -9.46 6.57 -2.92
N GLU A 340 -10.01 7.66 -3.45
CA GLU A 340 -9.33 8.46 -4.49
C GLU A 340 -7.98 9.01 -3.98
N SER A 341 -7.89 9.39 -2.70
CA SER A 341 -6.64 9.84 -2.09
C SER A 341 -5.57 8.74 -2.04
N MET A 342 -5.96 7.50 -1.77
CA MET A 342 -5.03 6.35 -1.73
C MET A 342 -4.47 6.07 -3.12
N TYR A 343 -5.31 6.03 -4.14
CA TYR A 343 -4.89 5.73 -5.51
C TYR A 343 -4.17 6.90 -6.19
N ALA A 344 -4.45 8.15 -5.81
CA ALA A 344 -3.71 9.31 -6.28
C ALA A 344 -2.19 9.23 -5.98
N THR A 345 -1.80 8.51 -4.92
CA THR A 345 -0.37 8.28 -4.59
C THR A 345 0.35 7.40 -5.61
N GLY A 346 -0.37 6.68 -6.46
CA GLY A 346 0.18 5.88 -7.56
C GLY A 346 0.64 6.70 -8.77
N GLN A 347 0.24 7.98 -8.85
CA GLN A 347 0.70 8.89 -9.90
C GLN A 347 2.23 9.06 -9.80
N GLY A 348 2.94 8.82 -10.90
CA GLY A 348 4.41 8.82 -10.91
C GLY A 348 5.06 7.54 -10.37
N ARG A 349 4.27 6.54 -9.99
CA ARG A 349 4.72 5.20 -9.56
C ARG A 349 4.09 4.07 -10.40
N SER A 350 3.96 4.28 -11.68
CA SER A 350 3.34 3.32 -12.62
C SER A 350 1.95 2.83 -12.13
N GLY A 351 1.15 3.71 -11.55
CA GLY A 351 -0.18 3.40 -11.03
C GLY A 351 -0.20 2.59 -9.71
N ILE A 352 0.94 2.28 -9.14
CA ILE A 352 1.04 1.49 -7.90
C ILE A 352 0.89 2.43 -6.69
N PRO A 353 -0.17 2.31 -5.88
CA PRO A 353 -0.35 3.10 -4.67
C PRO A 353 0.82 2.93 -3.69
N GLY A 354 1.16 3.99 -2.99
CA GLY A 354 2.25 3.96 -2.01
C GLY A 354 2.24 5.15 -1.09
N MET A 355 3.35 5.37 -0.39
CA MET A 355 3.55 6.57 0.41
C MET A 355 3.90 7.76 -0.49
N PRO A 356 3.55 8.99 -0.10
CA PRO A 356 4.11 10.19 -0.71
C PRO A 356 5.64 10.07 -0.83
N ALA A 357 6.16 10.22 -2.05
CA ALA A 357 7.57 9.95 -2.33
C ALA A 357 8.46 11.13 -1.90
N THR A 358 7.92 12.35 -1.97
CA THR A 358 8.65 13.59 -1.67
C THR A 358 8.17 14.21 -0.36
N LEU A 359 9.05 15.05 0.21
CA LEU A 359 8.70 15.86 1.36
C LEU A 359 7.53 16.82 1.06
N GLU A 360 7.52 17.41 -0.13
CA GLU A 360 6.49 18.35 -0.56
C GLU A 360 5.12 17.67 -0.62
N GLU A 361 5.04 16.48 -1.19
CA GLU A 361 3.81 15.68 -1.21
C GLU A 361 3.34 15.32 0.19
N LEU A 362 4.27 14.90 1.07
CA LEU A 362 3.93 14.55 2.46
C LEU A 362 3.37 15.76 3.23
N LEU A 363 3.99 16.92 3.08
CA LEU A 363 3.56 18.15 3.73
C LEU A 363 2.22 18.68 3.16
N ALA A 364 1.98 18.45 1.87
CA ALA A 364 0.73 18.82 1.21
C ALA A 364 -0.41 17.83 1.47
N PHE A 365 -0.11 16.60 1.89
CA PHE A 365 -1.08 15.50 2.03
C PHE A 365 -2.28 15.86 2.92
N PRO A 366 -2.12 16.45 4.13
CA PRO A 366 -3.26 16.78 4.98
C PRO A 366 -4.26 17.77 4.35
N ARG A 367 -3.76 18.69 3.51
CA ARG A 367 -4.60 19.68 2.81
C ARG A 367 -5.23 19.10 1.55
N LYS A 368 -4.45 18.36 0.77
CA LYS A 368 -4.93 17.74 -0.48
C LYS A 368 -5.89 16.59 -0.20
N HIS A 369 -5.66 15.86 0.88
CA HIS A 369 -6.35 14.61 1.22
C HIS A 369 -6.86 14.61 2.68
N PRO A 370 -7.72 15.57 3.08
CA PRO A 370 -8.08 15.77 4.49
C PRO A 370 -8.81 14.57 5.09
N GLN A 371 -9.66 13.87 4.33
CA GLN A 371 -10.37 12.70 4.81
C GLN A 371 -9.43 11.51 5.01
N ALA A 372 -8.52 11.26 4.07
CA ALA A 372 -7.50 10.23 4.21
C ALA A 372 -6.58 10.51 5.41
N TYR A 373 -6.11 11.76 5.57
CA TYR A 373 -5.29 12.15 6.71
C TYR A 373 -5.99 11.92 8.06
N ARG A 374 -7.29 12.22 8.13
CA ARG A 374 -8.10 12.07 9.34
C ARG A 374 -8.35 10.62 9.70
N TRP A 375 -8.65 9.76 8.70
CA TRP A 375 -9.27 8.47 8.92
C TRP A 375 -8.40 7.24 8.61
N MET A 376 -7.42 7.33 7.70
CA MET A 376 -6.68 6.15 7.20
C MET A 376 -6.18 5.19 8.28
N ASN A 377 -5.66 5.73 9.40
CA ASN A 377 -5.06 4.93 10.47
C ASN A 377 -6.04 4.64 11.62
N ARG A 378 -7.31 5.03 11.50
CA ARG A 378 -8.34 4.77 12.51
C ARG A 378 -9.12 3.51 12.15
N PRO A 379 -9.74 2.84 13.13
CA PRO A 379 -10.65 1.73 12.90
C PRO A 379 -11.77 2.13 11.92
N PHE A 380 -12.13 1.22 11.02
CA PHE A 380 -13.21 1.48 10.06
C PHE A 380 -14.56 1.64 10.76
N ASP A 381 -14.80 0.88 11.82
CA ASP A 381 -16.04 0.98 12.61
C ASP A 381 -16.23 2.35 13.26
N GLU A 382 -15.12 3.05 13.62
CA GLU A 382 -15.24 4.44 14.09
C GLU A 382 -15.70 5.40 12.99
N LEU A 383 -15.27 5.17 11.74
CA LEU A 383 -15.75 5.95 10.60
C LEU A 383 -17.23 5.69 10.36
N VAL A 384 -17.66 4.42 10.39
CA VAL A 384 -19.07 4.05 10.23
C VAL A 384 -19.92 4.64 11.34
N ALA A 385 -19.53 4.45 12.61
CA ALA A 385 -20.25 4.95 13.77
C ALA A 385 -20.37 6.48 13.83
N ALA A 386 -19.43 7.21 13.20
CA ALA A 386 -19.51 8.66 13.09
C ALA A 386 -20.65 9.17 12.17
N HIS A 387 -21.24 8.29 11.36
CA HIS A 387 -22.22 8.65 10.34
C HIS A 387 -23.53 7.88 10.45
N VAL A 388 -23.51 6.61 10.84
CA VAL A 388 -24.67 5.72 10.91
C VAL A 388 -24.68 4.91 12.21
N SER A 389 -25.88 4.60 12.70
CA SER A 389 -26.08 3.86 13.95
C SER A 389 -27.05 2.68 13.82
N ASP A 390 -27.66 2.50 12.65
CA ASP A 390 -28.60 1.40 12.39
C ASP A 390 -27.84 0.08 12.28
N PRO A 391 -28.09 -0.94 13.13
CA PRO A 391 -27.34 -2.21 13.15
C PRO A 391 -27.49 -3.05 11.88
N GLU A 392 -28.67 -3.05 11.24
CA GLU A 392 -28.93 -3.79 10.01
C GLU A 392 -28.14 -3.17 8.83
N LEU A 393 -28.12 -1.83 8.79
CA LEU A 393 -27.30 -1.10 7.83
C LEU A 393 -25.81 -1.34 8.03
N ILE A 394 -25.32 -1.30 9.27
CA ILE A 394 -23.91 -1.59 9.61
C ILE A 394 -23.54 -3.01 9.16
N SER A 395 -24.39 -4.00 9.42
CA SER A 395 -24.20 -5.38 8.93
C SER A 395 -24.12 -5.44 7.41
N THR A 396 -25.00 -4.71 6.71
CA THR A 396 -24.99 -4.62 5.24
C THR A 396 -23.70 -4.01 4.71
N LEU A 397 -23.20 -2.94 5.31
CA LEU A 397 -21.94 -2.30 4.93
C LEU A 397 -20.72 -3.18 5.19
N ASN A 398 -20.80 -4.00 6.25
CA ASN A 398 -19.73 -4.92 6.63
C ASN A 398 -19.72 -6.22 5.80
N ALA A 399 -20.70 -6.47 4.95
CA ALA A 399 -20.73 -7.66 4.07
C ALA A 399 -19.46 -7.80 3.20
N LEU A 400 -18.82 -6.69 2.82
CA LEU A 400 -17.55 -6.70 2.09
C LEU A 400 -16.35 -7.16 2.91
N SER A 401 -16.40 -7.16 4.25
CA SER A 401 -15.26 -7.55 5.09
C SER A 401 -14.84 -9.00 4.86
N GLY A 402 -15.78 -9.86 4.41
CA GLY A 402 -15.49 -11.23 3.99
C GLY A 402 -14.39 -11.36 2.94
N TYR A 403 -14.22 -10.37 2.06
CA TYR A 403 -13.12 -10.34 1.09
C TYR A 403 -11.73 -10.18 1.74
N LEU A 404 -11.67 -9.76 3.01
CA LEU A 404 -10.41 -9.64 3.78
C LEU A 404 -10.18 -10.81 4.74
N GLY A 405 -11.21 -11.60 5.02
CA GLY A 405 -11.16 -12.72 5.95
C GLY A 405 -10.99 -12.32 7.42
N ASP A 406 -11.21 -11.04 7.76
CA ASP A 406 -11.13 -10.49 9.11
C ASP A 406 -12.38 -9.66 9.41
N GLY A 407 -12.77 -9.56 10.68
CA GLY A 407 -13.90 -8.71 11.11
C GLY A 407 -13.59 -7.21 10.94
N SER A 408 -14.62 -6.42 10.63
CA SER A 408 -14.51 -4.97 10.41
C SER A 408 -13.97 -4.21 11.63
N GLU A 409 -14.21 -4.73 12.83
CA GLU A 409 -13.77 -4.18 14.12
C GLU A 409 -12.24 -4.12 14.26
N THR A 410 -11.52 -4.98 13.54
CA THR A 410 -10.05 -5.04 13.58
C THR A 410 -9.40 -4.29 12.42
N LEU A 411 -10.21 -3.82 11.44
CA LEU A 411 -9.73 -3.21 10.20
C LEU A 411 -9.60 -1.70 10.32
N SER A 412 -8.44 -1.15 9.94
CA SER A 412 -8.32 0.29 9.71
C SER A 412 -9.00 0.72 8.41
N CYS A 413 -9.32 2.02 8.29
CA CYS A 413 -9.85 2.57 7.04
C CYS A 413 -8.92 2.33 5.85
N ALA A 414 -7.58 2.38 6.05
CA ALA A 414 -6.62 2.08 4.99
C ALA A 414 -6.72 0.64 4.46
N GLN A 415 -7.23 -0.28 5.27
CA GLN A 415 -7.41 -1.68 4.89
C GLN A 415 -8.80 -1.95 4.31
N MET A 416 -9.84 -1.34 4.88
CA MET A 416 -11.22 -1.58 4.46
C MET A 416 -11.63 -0.77 3.22
N VAL A 417 -11.18 0.49 3.11
CA VAL A 417 -11.62 1.38 2.02
C VAL A 417 -11.28 0.87 0.61
N PRO A 418 -10.12 0.25 0.33
CA PRO A 418 -9.84 -0.28 -1.00
C PRO A 418 -10.89 -1.27 -1.53
N ILE A 419 -11.57 -2.03 -0.65
CA ILE A 419 -12.60 -2.99 -1.06
C ILE A 419 -13.85 -2.28 -1.58
N PHE A 420 -14.16 -1.09 -1.10
CA PHE A 420 -15.24 -0.28 -1.67
C PHE A 420 -14.98 0.10 -3.14
N GLY A 421 -13.77 -0.16 -3.64
CA GLY A 421 -13.45 -0.10 -5.06
C GLY A 421 -14.36 -0.96 -5.93
N TYR A 422 -14.88 -2.08 -5.41
CA TYR A 422 -15.90 -2.88 -6.08
C TYR A 422 -17.18 -2.08 -6.38
N TYR A 423 -17.55 -1.15 -5.51
CA TYR A 423 -18.67 -0.24 -5.75
C TYR A 423 -18.26 0.95 -6.62
N PHE A 424 -17.10 1.57 -6.35
CA PHE A 424 -16.69 2.82 -7.01
C PHE A 424 -16.19 2.61 -8.44
N LYS A 425 -15.47 1.53 -8.69
CA LYS A 425 -14.81 1.23 -9.98
C LYS A 425 -15.33 -0.05 -10.63
N GLY A 426 -15.95 -0.93 -9.85
CA GLY A 426 -16.43 -2.25 -10.27
C GLY A 426 -15.45 -3.36 -9.98
N GLY A 427 -16.01 -4.56 -9.91
CA GLY A 427 -15.28 -5.81 -9.99
C GLY A 427 -15.36 -6.37 -11.39
N PHE A 428 -14.38 -7.15 -11.83
CA PHE A 428 -14.28 -7.64 -13.19
C PHE A 428 -13.84 -9.10 -13.25
N TYR A 429 -14.19 -9.77 -14.34
CA TYR A 429 -13.78 -11.14 -14.61
C TYR A 429 -13.10 -11.21 -15.99
N PRO A 430 -11.94 -11.89 -16.10
CA PRO A 430 -11.25 -12.05 -17.38
C PRO A 430 -11.91 -13.14 -18.23
N VAL A 431 -12.24 -12.84 -19.47
CA VAL A 431 -12.64 -13.87 -20.43
C VAL A 431 -11.47 -14.84 -20.63
N GLY A 432 -11.74 -16.12 -20.54
CA GLY A 432 -10.72 -17.17 -20.50
C GLY A 432 -10.48 -17.73 -19.10
N GLY A 433 -11.11 -17.14 -18.06
CA GLY A 433 -10.96 -17.55 -16.66
C GLY A 433 -9.81 -16.84 -15.94
N SER A 434 -9.75 -17.01 -14.63
CA SER A 434 -8.77 -16.34 -13.77
C SER A 434 -7.32 -16.62 -14.17
N GLY A 435 -7.04 -17.81 -14.71
CA GLY A 435 -5.72 -18.22 -15.19
C GLY A 435 -5.20 -17.40 -16.37
N HIS A 436 -6.08 -16.77 -17.15
CA HIS A 436 -5.66 -16.01 -18.32
C HIS A 436 -4.74 -14.83 -17.96
N LEU A 437 -4.93 -14.20 -16.80
CA LEU A 437 -3.99 -13.18 -16.30
C LEU A 437 -2.59 -13.74 -16.07
N ALA A 438 -2.49 -14.95 -15.51
CA ALA A 438 -1.20 -15.61 -15.30
C ALA A 438 -0.52 -15.99 -16.62
N ASP A 439 -1.28 -16.44 -17.59
CA ASP A 439 -0.74 -16.77 -18.92
C ASP A 439 -0.19 -15.53 -19.60
N VAL A 440 -0.92 -14.41 -19.59
CA VAL A 440 -0.49 -13.13 -20.17
C VAL A 440 0.80 -12.60 -19.50
N LEU A 441 0.90 -12.71 -18.17
CA LEU A 441 2.12 -12.31 -17.45
C LEU A 441 3.30 -13.25 -17.76
N THR A 442 3.05 -14.56 -17.88
CA THR A 442 4.05 -15.56 -18.26
C THR A 442 4.61 -15.28 -19.66
N ASP A 443 3.73 -14.99 -20.61
CA ASP A 443 4.12 -14.62 -21.97
C ASP A 443 4.93 -13.30 -21.98
N ALA A 444 4.53 -12.32 -21.16
CA ALA A 444 5.25 -11.05 -21.03
C ALA A 444 6.69 -11.25 -20.51
N ILE A 445 6.88 -12.17 -19.56
CA ILE A 445 8.20 -12.56 -19.04
C ILE A 445 9.03 -13.21 -20.14
N THR A 446 8.45 -14.18 -20.84
CA THR A 446 9.14 -14.96 -21.90
C THR A 446 9.52 -14.07 -23.08
N ALA A 447 8.63 -13.17 -23.51
CA ALA A 447 8.89 -12.19 -24.57
C ALA A 447 10.08 -11.25 -24.26
N ARG A 448 10.42 -11.09 -22.97
CA ARG A 448 11.55 -10.29 -22.47
C ARG A 448 12.79 -11.11 -22.14
N GLY A 449 12.84 -12.38 -22.58
CA GLY A 449 13.97 -13.28 -22.38
C GLY A 449 14.06 -13.90 -20.97
N GLY A 450 13.00 -13.76 -20.15
CA GLY A 450 12.86 -14.50 -18.91
C GLY A 450 12.34 -15.91 -19.15
N GLU A 451 12.36 -16.73 -18.10
CA GLU A 451 11.97 -18.14 -18.15
C GLU A 451 11.02 -18.49 -17.01
N VAL A 452 9.93 -19.22 -17.28
CA VAL A 452 9.03 -19.78 -16.26
C VAL A 452 9.08 -21.29 -16.31
N GLN A 453 9.66 -21.90 -15.26
CA GLN A 453 9.84 -23.35 -15.12
C GLN A 453 8.80 -23.91 -14.16
N LEU A 454 7.78 -24.54 -14.70
CA LEU A 454 6.77 -25.29 -13.96
C LEU A 454 7.28 -26.68 -13.57
N LYS A 455 6.60 -27.39 -12.67
CA LYS A 455 7.02 -28.68 -12.10
C LYS A 455 8.44 -28.62 -11.50
N SER A 456 8.82 -27.47 -10.98
CA SER A 456 10.17 -27.15 -10.50
C SER A 456 10.09 -26.58 -9.07
N GLN A 457 9.77 -27.45 -8.10
CA GLN A 457 9.66 -27.06 -6.70
C GLN A 457 11.00 -26.59 -6.14
N VAL A 458 11.02 -25.38 -5.58
CA VAL A 458 12.14 -24.89 -4.77
C VAL A 458 12.03 -25.48 -3.36
N THR A 459 13.12 -26.05 -2.88
CA THR A 459 13.22 -26.66 -1.55
C THR A 459 14.10 -25.87 -0.60
N ARG A 460 14.93 -24.96 -1.12
CA ARG A 460 15.82 -24.13 -0.29
C ARG A 460 16.24 -22.85 -1.02
N ILE A 461 16.35 -21.76 -0.25
CA ILE A 461 17.01 -20.53 -0.64
C ILE A 461 18.49 -20.64 -0.22
N LEU A 462 19.42 -20.40 -1.15
CA LEU A 462 20.84 -20.34 -0.85
C LEU A 462 21.16 -19.00 -0.19
N VAL A 463 21.85 -19.06 0.95
CA VAL A 463 22.33 -17.87 1.64
C VAL A 463 23.85 -17.96 1.77
N GLU A 464 24.54 -16.95 1.29
CA GLU A 464 25.99 -16.83 1.36
C GLU A 464 26.34 -15.46 1.97
N GLN A 465 27.08 -15.45 3.04
CA GLN A 465 27.47 -14.22 3.77
C GLN A 465 26.28 -13.31 4.10
N GLY A 466 25.13 -13.90 4.55
CA GLY A 466 23.90 -13.16 4.89
C GLY A 466 23.13 -12.60 3.70
N ARG A 467 23.43 -13.06 2.47
CA ARG A 467 22.81 -12.64 1.22
C ARG A 467 22.20 -13.82 0.49
N ALA A 468 21.00 -13.66 -0.06
CA ALA A 468 20.42 -14.64 -0.96
C ALA A 468 21.27 -14.73 -2.26
N ALA A 469 21.68 -15.93 -2.61
CA ALA A 469 22.61 -16.24 -3.70
C ALA A 469 22.02 -17.23 -4.72
N GLY A 470 20.73 -17.56 -4.61
CA GLY A 470 20.05 -18.48 -5.51
C GLY A 470 19.07 -19.42 -4.79
N VAL A 471 18.68 -20.49 -5.47
CA VAL A 471 17.73 -21.49 -4.99
C VAL A 471 18.18 -22.92 -5.30
N VAL A 472 17.68 -23.89 -4.54
CA VAL A 472 17.84 -25.32 -4.82
C VAL A 472 16.48 -25.91 -5.14
N LEU A 473 16.40 -26.66 -6.24
CA LEU A 473 15.21 -27.37 -6.68
C LEU A 473 15.11 -28.77 -6.04
N ALA A 474 13.91 -29.35 -6.00
CA ALA A 474 13.66 -30.68 -5.45
C ALA A 474 14.46 -31.80 -6.13
N ASN A 475 14.86 -31.62 -7.39
CA ASN A 475 15.73 -32.57 -8.11
C ASN A 475 17.24 -32.39 -7.80
N GLY A 476 17.58 -31.55 -6.81
CA GLY A 476 18.95 -31.28 -6.40
C GLY A 476 19.68 -30.21 -7.23
N ARG A 477 19.09 -29.73 -8.33
CA ARG A 477 19.71 -28.70 -9.16
C ARG A 477 19.78 -27.37 -8.41
N THR A 478 20.96 -26.79 -8.37
CA THR A 478 21.23 -25.47 -7.83
C THR A 478 21.12 -24.41 -8.93
N ILE A 479 20.40 -23.35 -8.68
CA ILE A 479 20.28 -22.18 -9.56
C ILE A 479 20.92 -21.01 -8.84
N ARG A 480 21.99 -20.48 -9.37
CA ARG A 480 22.68 -19.31 -8.83
C ARG A 480 22.03 -18.02 -9.34
N ALA A 481 21.77 -17.07 -8.41
CA ALA A 481 21.18 -15.78 -8.74
C ALA A 481 21.76 -14.68 -7.85
N GLN A 482 21.72 -13.43 -8.31
CA GLN A 482 22.17 -12.28 -7.53
C GLN A 482 21.13 -11.86 -6.49
N ALA A 483 19.85 -12.14 -6.73
CA ALA A 483 18.74 -11.87 -5.82
C ALA A 483 17.64 -12.93 -5.94
N VAL A 484 16.80 -13.01 -4.91
CA VAL A 484 15.65 -13.93 -4.84
C VAL A 484 14.39 -13.15 -4.49
N VAL A 485 13.31 -13.39 -5.23
CA VAL A 485 11.95 -12.98 -4.88
C VAL A 485 11.22 -14.22 -4.39
N SER A 486 10.72 -14.24 -3.15
CA SER A 486 9.85 -15.30 -2.69
C SER A 486 8.39 -14.85 -2.75
N ASN A 487 7.62 -15.53 -3.60
CA ASN A 487 6.17 -15.49 -3.66
C ASN A 487 5.55 -16.80 -3.13
N ALA A 488 6.35 -17.61 -2.47
CA ALA A 488 5.89 -18.78 -1.73
C ALA A 488 5.16 -18.37 -0.45
N ASP A 489 4.49 -19.31 0.19
CA ASP A 489 3.90 -19.08 1.52
C ASP A 489 4.92 -18.46 2.48
N LEU A 490 4.53 -17.38 3.17
CA LEU A 490 5.45 -16.58 3.98
C LEU A 490 6.03 -17.37 5.15
N LYS A 491 5.20 -18.18 5.82
CA LYS A 491 5.65 -19.05 6.93
C LYS A 491 6.68 -20.05 6.41
N ARG A 492 6.36 -20.74 5.32
CA ARG A 492 7.26 -21.73 4.70
C ARG A 492 8.54 -21.09 4.17
N THR A 493 8.49 -19.86 3.65
CA THR A 493 9.69 -19.14 3.24
C THR A 493 10.71 -19.06 4.38
N PHE A 494 10.26 -18.75 5.60
CA PHE A 494 11.14 -18.55 6.74
C PHE A 494 11.40 -19.80 7.58
N THR A 495 10.52 -20.80 7.54
CA THR A 495 10.65 -22.00 8.39
C THR A 495 11.14 -23.24 7.62
N GLU A 496 10.96 -23.24 6.28
CA GLU A 496 11.32 -24.42 5.45
C GLU A 496 12.36 -24.09 4.37
N LEU A 497 12.24 -22.93 3.68
CA LEU A 497 13.13 -22.59 2.58
C LEU A 497 14.45 -21.94 3.03
N LEU A 498 14.50 -21.36 4.22
CA LEU A 498 15.71 -20.83 4.86
C LEU A 498 16.13 -21.73 6.00
N LYS A 499 17.44 -21.82 6.25
CA LYS A 499 17.93 -22.50 7.43
C LYS A 499 17.81 -21.61 8.67
N PRO A 500 17.63 -22.19 9.89
CA PRO A 500 17.54 -21.38 11.10
C PRO A 500 18.73 -20.43 11.33
N GLU A 501 19.93 -20.85 10.93
CA GLU A 501 21.15 -20.04 11.05
C GLU A 501 21.20 -18.84 10.11
N ASP A 502 20.43 -18.86 9.01
CA ASP A 502 20.34 -17.75 8.05
C ASP A 502 19.50 -16.57 8.60
N LEU A 503 18.74 -16.80 9.67
CA LEU A 503 17.83 -15.81 10.25
C LEU A 503 18.34 -15.29 11.60
N PRO A 504 18.17 -13.98 11.88
CA PRO A 504 18.41 -13.43 13.21
C PRO A 504 17.59 -14.17 14.28
N ALA A 505 18.17 -14.46 15.44
CA ALA A 505 17.53 -15.24 16.50
C ALA A 505 16.15 -14.69 16.91
N ALA A 506 16.04 -13.36 17.11
CA ALA A 506 14.76 -12.70 17.41
C ALA A 506 13.70 -12.84 16.32
N PHE A 507 14.10 -13.02 15.06
CA PHE A 507 13.15 -13.20 13.96
C PHE A 507 12.70 -14.67 13.83
N ARG A 508 13.51 -15.62 14.22
CA ARG A 508 13.15 -17.07 14.17
C ARG A 508 11.90 -17.39 14.99
N GLU A 509 11.82 -16.87 16.20
CA GLU A 509 10.64 -17.03 17.08
C GLU A 509 9.40 -16.41 16.42
N ARG A 510 9.54 -15.21 15.88
CA ARG A 510 8.46 -14.55 15.14
C ARG A 510 8.04 -15.34 13.91
N ALA A 511 8.98 -15.86 13.11
CA ALA A 511 8.69 -16.63 11.91
C ALA A 511 7.91 -17.93 12.26
N ALA A 512 8.30 -18.62 13.33
CA ALA A 512 7.59 -19.81 13.82
C ALA A 512 6.17 -19.48 14.30
N ALA A 513 5.98 -18.30 14.92
CA ALA A 513 4.69 -17.81 15.41
C ALA A 513 3.76 -17.26 14.32
N ILE A 514 4.20 -17.15 13.04
CA ILE A 514 3.34 -16.72 11.94
C ILE A 514 2.14 -17.68 11.86
N ALA A 515 0.94 -17.13 12.07
CA ALA A 515 -0.30 -17.85 11.90
C ALA A 515 -0.82 -17.68 10.47
N PRO A 516 -1.26 -18.75 9.80
CA PRO A 516 -1.99 -18.66 8.54
C PRO A 516 -3.27 -17.83 8.72
N ALA A 517 -3.70 -17.16 7.65
CA ALA A 517 -4.99 -16.47 7.61
C ALA A 517 -6.15 -17.46 7.37
N THR A 518 -7.31 -16.92 7.05
CA THR A 518 -8.52 -17.67 6.73
C THR A 518 -8.30 -18.57 5.50
N SER A 519 -8.83 -19.79 5.57
CA SER A 519 -8.99 -20.73 4.46
C SER A 519 -10.38 -20.64 3.86
N CYS A 520 -10.73 -21.51 2.94
CA CYS A 520 -12.10 -21.67 2.48
C CYS A 520 -12.45 -23.14 2.20
N PHE A 521 -13.75 -23.36 2.04
CA PHE A 521 -14.30 -24.56 1.43
C PHE A 521 -15.09 -24.14 0.20
N SER A 522 -14.95 -24.84 -0.91
CA SER A 522 -15.70 -24.57 -2.13
C SER A 522 -16.27 -25.83 -2.77
N VAL A 523 -17.45 -25.66 -3.37
CA VAL A 523 -18.13 -26.67 -4.20
C VAL A 523 -18.17 -26.14 -5.63
N HIS A 524 -17.62 -26.90 -6.56
CA HIS A 524 -17.59 -26.54 -7.99
C HIS A 524 -18.57 -27.43 -8.73
N LEU A 525 -19.55 -26.82 -9.40
CA LEU A 525 -20.66 -27.49 -10.06
C LEU A 525 -20.67 -27.19 -11.56
N GLY A 526 -20.78 -28.23 -12.39
CA GLY A 526 -21.22 -28.12 -13.76
C GLY A 526 -22.75 -28.40 -13.82
N LEU A 527 -23.51 -27.45 -14.33
CA LEU A 527 -24.97 -27.50 -14.35
C LEU A 527 -25.48 -27.59 -15.78
N ASP A 528 -26.60 -28.27 -15.97
CA ASP A 528 -27.34 -28.31 -17.26
C ASP A 528 -28.34 -27.16 -17.40
N ILE A 529 -28.25 -26.16 -16.55
CA ILE A 529 -29.01 -24.91 -16.60
C ILE A 529 -28.07 -23.69 -16.42
N VAL A 530 -28.59 -22.53 -16.78
CA VAL A 530 -27.98 -21.23 -16.41
C VAL A 530 -28.88 -20.59 -15.35
N PRO A 531 -28.44 -20.57 -14.06
CA PRO A 531 -29.28 -20.05 -12.98
C PRO A 531 -29.65 -18.58 -13.16
N ASP A 532 -30.90 -18.20 -12.79
CA ASP A 532 -31.36 -16.82 -12.83
C ASP A 532 -30.97 -16.04 -11.56
N ILE A 533 -29.68 -15.94 -11.32
CA ILE A 533 -29.08 -15.14 -10.27
C ILE A 533 -27.97 -14.26 -10.85
N ALA A 534 -27.54 -13.24 -10.09
CA ALA A 534 -26.39 -12.44 -10.48
C ALA A 534 -25.11 -13.31 -10.54
N PRO A 535 -24.13 -12.99 -11.40
CA PRO A 535 -22.84 -13.68 -11.47
C PRO A 535 -22.16 -13.85 -10.13
N ALA A 536 -22.24 -12.85 -9.23
CA ALA A 536 -21.80 -12.93 -7.85
C ALA A 536 -23.00 -12.69 -6.93
N THR A 537 -23.42 -13.72 -6.18
CA THR A 537 -24.55 -13.64 -5.25
C THR A 537 -24.10 -14.08 -3.85
N HIS A 538 -24.36 -13.25 -2.85
CA HIS A 538 -23.99 -13.50 -1.45
C HIS A 538 -25.22 -13.81 -0.62
N LEU A 539 -25.17 -14.88 0.15
CA LEU A 539 -26.24 -15.36 1.00
C LEU A 539 -25.89 -15.17 2.46
N ASP A 540 -26.80 -14.51 3.20
CA ASP A 540 -26.73 -14.41 4.65
C ASP A 540 -27.20 -15.75 5.27
N THR A 541 -26.26 -16.66 5.39
CA THR A 541 -26.47 -17.96 6.04
C THR A 541 -25.51 -18.06 7.23
N PRO A 542 -25.76 -18.95 8.21
CA PRO A 542 -24.87 -19.12 9.37
C PRO A 542 -23.40 -19.39 9.00
N MET A 543 -23.15 -19.93 7.80
CA MET A 543 -21.80 -20.19 7.30
C MET A 543 -21.29 -19.13 6.30
N GLY A 544 -22.10 -18.14 5.93
CA GLY A 544 -21.75 -17.12 4.94
C GLY A 544 -21.40 -17.70 3.57
N VAL A 545 -22.38 -17.84 2.66
CA VAL A 545 -22.18 -18.51 1.38
C VAL A 545 -22.14 -17.50 0.24
N GLY A 546 -21.10 -17.57 -0.59
CA GLY A 546 -20.99 -16.86 -1.87
C GLY A 546 -21.24 -17.82 -3.04
N LEU A 547 -22.01 -17.37 -4.03
CA LEU A 547 -22.27 -18.08 -5.28
C LEU A 547 -21.61 -17.31 -6.43
N ALA A 548 -20.80 -17.98 -7.23
CA ALA A 548 -20.13 -17.41 -8.40
C ALA A 548 -20.49 -18.19 -9.66
N VAL A 549 -21.19 -17.56 -10.61
CA VAL A 549 -21.62 -18.14 -11.90
C VAL A 549 -20.92 -17.41 -13.03
N MET A 550 -19.59 -17.58 -13.12
CA MET A 550 -18.75 -16.81 -14.06
C MET A 550 -18.97 -17.20 -15.52
N SER A 551 -19.52 -18.37 -15.81
CA SER A 551 -19.98 -18.76 -17.16
C SER A 551 -21.05 -17.82 -17.73
N LYS A 552 -21.77 -17.04 -16.91
CA LYS A 552 -22.65 -15.96 -17.39
C LYS A 552 -21.87 -14.80 -18.04
N LEU A 553 -20.62 -14.58 -17.64
CA LEU A 553 -19.73 -13.55 -18.18
C LEU A 553 -18.83 -14.11 -19.28
N ASP A 554 -18.47 -15.39 -19.18
CA ASP A 554 -17.70 -16.12 -20.18
C ASP A 554 -18.39 -17.47 -20.53
N PRO A 555 -19.33 -17.46 -21.48
CA PRO A 555 -20.05 -18.66 -21.86
C PRO A 555 -19.19 -19.81 -22.38
N SER A 556 -17.93 -19.54 -22.77
CA SER A 556 -17.01 -20.60 -23.22
C SER A 556 -16.54 -21.53 -22.07
N ALA A 557 -16.92 -21.24 -20.83
CA ALA A 557 -16.60 -22.06 -19.66
C ALA A 557 -17.47 -23.33 -19.54
N ALA A 558 -18.60 -23.40 -20.25
CA ALA A 558 -19.52 -24.52 -20.23
C ALA A 558 -20.12 -24.75 -21.62
N PRO A 559 -20.74 -25.93 -21.92
CA PRO A 559 -21.51 -26.15 -23.13
C PRO A 559 -22.72 -25.19 -23.25
N GLU A 560 -23.25 -25.03 -24.43
CA GLU A 560 -24.47 -24.24 -24.66
C GLU A 560 -25.65 -24.74 -23.79
N GLY A 561 -26.33 -23.82 -23.10
CA GLY A 561 -27.41 -24.13 -22.16
C GLY A 561 -26.94 -24.59 -20.78
N HIS A 562 -25.64 -24.85 -20.61
CA HIS A 562 -25.01 -25.23 -19.34
C HIS A 562 -24.36 -24.04 -18.67
N SER A 563 -23.94 -24.24 -17.39
CA SER A 563 -23.15 -23.27 -16.66
C SER A 563 -22.15 -23.93 -15.70
N THR A 564 -21.15 -23.14 -15.28
CA THR A 564 -20.31 -23.47 -14.13
C THR A 564 -20.68 -22.58 -12.96
N MET A 565 -20.76 -23.17 -11.79
CA MET A 565 -21.01 -22.45 -10.55
C MET A 565 -20.01 -22.87 -9.48
N THR A 566 -19.49 -21.90 -8.73
CA THR A 566 -18.71 -22.14 -7.52
C THR A 566 -19.50 -21.64 -6.31
N ILE A 567 -19.70 -22.49 -5.34
CA ILE A 567 -20.24 -22.13 -4.01
C ILE A 567 -19.06 -22.07 -3.07
N ILE A 568 -18.89 -20.99 -2.31
CA ILE A 568 -17.74 -20.76 -1.44
C ILE A 568 -18.18 -20.32 -0.05
N THR A 569 -17.50 -20.84 0.99
CA THR A 569 -17.58 -20.32 2.36
C THR A 569 -16.18 -20.16 2.94
N LEU A 570 -16.00 -19.16 3.79
CA LEU A 570 -14.74 -18.92 4.49
C LEU A 570 -14.63 -19.88 5.69
N VAL A 571 -13.43 -20.40 5.89
CA VAL A 571 -13.09 -21.28 7.02
C VAL A 571 -12.02 -20.59 7.87
N PRO A 572 -12.39 -20.00 9.01
CA PRO A 572 -11.42 -19.36 9.92
C PRO A 572 -10.28 -20.30 10.28
N HIS A 573 -9.09 -19.76 10.51
CA HIS A 573 -7.87 -20.56 10.74
C HIS A 573 -8.05 -21.65 11.81
N GLU A 574 -8.68 -21.32 12.93
CA GLU A 574 -8.90 -22.29 14.02
C GLU A 574 -9.78 -23.48 13.58
N GLN A 575 -10.78 -23.22 12.73
CA GLN A 575 -11.62 -24.26 12.15
C GLN A 575 -10.90 -25.03 11.04
N ALA A 576 -10.01 -24.35 10.29
CA ALA A 576 -9.22 -24.98 9.24
C ALA A 576 -8.28 -26.05 9.77
N LYS A 577 -7.73 -25.88 10.98
CA LYS A 577 -6.89 -26.88 11.66
C LYS A 577 -7.56 -28.25 11.76
N ALA A 578 -8.86 -28.28 12.00
CA ALA A 578 -9.60 -29.52 12.15
C ALA A 578 -9.77 -30.32 10.83
N TRP A 579 -9.35 -29.76 9.69
CA TRP A 579 -9.30 -30.47 8.41
C TRP A 579 -8.02 -31.28 8.23
N PHE A 580 -7.02 -31.12 9.10
CA PHE A 580 -5.74 -31.81 9.06
C PHE A 580 -5.67 -32.88 10.18
N PRO A 581 -4.75 -33.86 10.06
CA PRO A 581 -4.54 -34.85 11.11
C PRO A 581 -4.20 -34.19 12.44
N ALA A 582 -4.74 -34.74 13.54
CA ALA A 582 -4.56 -34.21 14.90
C ALA A 582 -3.08 -34.21 15.35
N GLU A 583 -2.28 -35.16 14.89
CA GLU A 583 -0.89 -35.40 15.33
C GLU A 583 0.12 -34.50 14.59
N GLY A 584 -0.33 -33.59 13.74
CA GLY A 584 0.53 -32.64 13.02
C GLY A 584 1.64 -33.36 12.26
N GLY A 585 1.45 -33.66 11.02
CA GLY A 585 2.46 -34.30 10.17
C GLY A 585 2.11 -34.12 8.71
N ASP A 586 3.11 -34.33 7.84
CA ASP A 586 2.94 -34.23 6.38
C ASP A 586 2.10 -35.40 5.80
N ASP A 587 1.54 -36.29 6.61
CA ASP A 587 0.73 -37.44 6.14
C ASP A 587 -0.74 -37.08 5.83
N TRP A 588 -0.99 -35.80 5.55
CA TRP A 588 -2.28 -35.37 4.99
C TRP A 588 -2.61 -36.10 3.66
N LYS A 589 -1.62 -36.74 3.00
CA LYS A 589 -1.84 -37.54 1.79
C LYS A 589 -2.64 -38.79 2.05
N ALA A 590 -2.39 -39.50 3.17
CA ALA A 590 -3.20 -40.63 3.62
C ALA A 590 -4.52 -40.12 4.21
N TRP A 591 -4.49 -39.11 5.07
CA TRP A 591 -5.64 -38.51 5.73
C TRP A 591 -6.74 -38.12 4.74
N ARG A 592 -6.42 -37.41 3.64
CA ARG A 592 -7.40 -37.01 2.62
C ARG A 592 -8.13 -38.15 1.91
N ARG A 593 -7.72 -39.40 2.11
CA ARG A 593 -8.36 -40.60 1.60
C ARG A 593 -9.12 -41.37 2.71
N SER A 594 -9.10 -40.85 3.94
CA SER A 594 -9.81 -41.46 5.02
C SER A 594 -11.34 -41.30 4.85
N PRO A 595 -12.12 -42.32 5.30
CA PRO A 595 -13.58 -42.19 5.27
C PRO A 595 -14.10 -41.01 6.10
N GLU A 596 -13.41 -40.65 7.19
CA GLU A 596 -13.76 -39.53 8.05
C GLU A 596 -13.63 -38.20 7.31
N TYR A 597 -12.50 -37.99 6.61
CA TYR A 597 -12.29 -36.77 5.81
C TYR A 597 -13.31 -36.65 4.66
N GLU A 598 -13.54 -37.74 3.94
CA GLU A 598 -14.49 -37.70 2.82
C GLU A 598 -15.93 -37.47 3.28
N ALA A 599 -16.36 -38.11 4.39
CA ALA A 599 -17.69 -37.88 4.98
C ALA A 599 -17.88 -36.42 5.40
N ARG A 600 -16.90 -35.83 6.10
CA ARG A 600 -16.94 -34.43 6.52
C ARG A 600 -16.99 -33.48 5.31
N LYS A 601 -16.22 -33.79 4.27
CA LYS A 601 -16.19 -33.02 3.03
C LYS A 601 -17.52 -33.04 2.33
N GLN A 602 -18.14 -34.21 2.24
CA GLN A 602 -19.46 -34.40 1.66
C GLN A 602 -20.54 -33.66 2.46
N GLU A 603 -20.57 -33.82 3.79
CA GLU A 603 -21.54 -33.18 4.68
C GLU A 603 -21.56 -31.66 4.50
N LEU A 604 -20.38 -31.01 4.53
CA LEU A 604 -20.30 -29.57 4.36
C LEU A 604 -20.68 -29.15 2.94
N GLY A 605 -20.24 -29.90 1.93
CA GLY A 605 -20.60 -29.65 0.53
C GLY A 605 -22.11 -29.75 0.29
N ASP A 606 -22.77 -30.74 0.87
CA ASP A 606 -24.22 -30.91 0.77
C ASP A 606 -24.98 -29.78 1.46
N ALA A 607 -24.51 -29.33 2.63
CA ALA A 607 -25.07 -28.17 3.32
C ALA A 607 -24.94 -26.89 2.50
N MET A 608 -23.83 -26.69 1.78
CA MET A 608 -23.63 -25.53 0.90
C MET A 608 -24.51 -25.58 -0.35
N VAL A 609 -24.72 -26.76 -0.94
CA VAL A 609 -25.68 -26.96 -2.05
C VAL A 609 -27.09 -26.64 -1.56
N ALA A 610 -27.50 -27.16 -0.41
CA ALA A 610 -28.81 -26.86 0.18
C ALA A 610 -29.01 -25.36 0.46
N ALA A 611 -27.94 -24.66 0.91
CA ALA A 611 -27.99 -23.20 1.06
C ALA A 611 -28.21 -22.49 -0.28
N ALA A 612 -27.56 -22.94 -1.36
CA ALA A 612 -27.74 -22.38 -2.69
C ALA A 612 -29.16 -22.66 -3.27
N GLU A 613 -29.78 -23.78 -2.91
CA GLU A 613 -31.15 -24.12 -3.30
C GLU A 613 -32.21 -23.15 -2.78
N THR A 614 -31.90 -22.40 -1.71
CA THR A 614 -32.80 -21.32 -1.23
C THR A 614 -33.03 -20.21 -2.26
N VAL A 615 -32.13 -20.04 -3.23
CA VAL A 615 -32.21 -19.04 -4.30
C VAL A 615 -32.21 -19.63 -5.71
N ILE A 616 -31.86 -20.92 -5.84
CA ILE A 616 -31.92 -21.69 -7.11
C ILE A 616 -32.74 -22.96 -6.85
N PRO A 617 -34.06 -22.89 -6.97
CA PRO A 617 -34.92 -24.07 -6.74
C PRO A 617 -34.47 -25.30 -7.53
N ASP A 618 -34.51 -26.46 -6.89
CA ASP A 618 -34.16 -27.75 -7.50
C ASP A 618 -32.71 -27.89 -8.01
N LEU A 619 -31.79 -27.05 -7.55
CA LEU A 619 -30.38 -27.02 -7.98
C LEU A 619 -29.76 -28.42 -8.04
N SER A 620 -30.02 -29.26 -7.03
CA SER A 620 -29.47 -30.62 -6.94
C SER A 620 -29.83 -31.50 -8.13
N LYS A 621 -30.99 -31.28 -8.77
CA LYS A 621 -31.43 -32.04 -9.95
C LYS A 621 -30.69 -31.67 -11.24
N HIS A 622 -30.04 -30.50 -11.23
CA HIS A 622 -29.33 -29.93 -12.36
C HIS A 622 -27.81 -30.11 -12.31
N ILE A 623 -27.31 -30.85 -11.31
CA ILE A 623 -25.87 -31.08 -11.15
C ILE A 623 -25.40 -32.21 -12.07
N VAL A 624 -24.65 -31.86 -13.11
CA VAL A 624 -23.99 -32.80 -14.02
C VAL A 624 -22.60 -33.19 -13.54
N TYR A 625 -21.91 -32.27 -12.91
CA TYR A 625 -20.58 -32.48 -12.35
C TYR A 625 -20.44 -31.77 -11.00
N ARG A 626 -19.76 -32.42 -10.05
CA ARG A 626 -19.42 -31.82 -8.75
C ARG A 626 -18.02 -32.21 -8.32
N THR A 627 -17.31 -31.25 -7.77
CA THR A 627 -16.08 -31.50 -7.01
C THR A 627 -15.95 -30.47 -5.89
N ASP A 628 -15.52 -30.94 -4.73
CA ASP A 628 -15.40 -30.11 -3.53
C ASP A 628 -13.92 -29.90 -3.20
N ALA A 629 -13.56 -28.68 -2.78
CA ALA A 629 -12.23 -28.32 -2.32
C ALA A 629 -12.28 -27.85 -0.85
N SER A 630 -11.42 -28.46 -0.02
CA SER A 630 -11.31 -28.17 1.41
C SER A 630 -9.98 -27.45 1.70
N PRO A 631 -9.71 -26.99 2.92
CA PRO A 631 -8.40 -26.49 3.33
C PRO A 631 -7.23 -27.39 2.95
N VAL A 632 -7.40 -28.72 3.01
CA VAL A 632 -6.37 -29.70 2.58
C VAL A 632 -6.10 -29.61 1.08
N THR A 633 -7.12 -29.31 0.26
CA THR A 633 -6.96 -29.14 -1.18
C THR A 633 -6.03 -27.97 -1.49
N TYR A 634 -6.24 -26.82 -0.85
CA TYR A 634 -5.41 -25.62 -1.03
C TYR A 634 -3.99 -25.83 -0.47
N ALA A 635 -3.84 -26.48 0.68
CA ALA A 635 -2.53 -26.86 1.20
C ALA A 635 -1.75 -27.74 0.22
N ARG A 636 -2.44 -28.62 -0.50
CA ARG A 636 -1.82 -29.50 -1.50
C ARG A 636 -1.41 -28.79 -2.78
N TYR A 637 -2.31 -27.99 -3.35
CA TYR A 637 -2.10 -27.43 -4.69
C TYR A 637 -1.30 -26.13 -4.68
N ASP A 638 -1.46 -25.31 -3.64
CA ASP A 638 -0.78 -24.02 -3.54
C ASP A 638 0.33 -24.01 -2.49
N LEU A 639 0.58 -25.16 -1.82
CA LEU A 639 1.53 -25.28 -0.71
C LEU A 639 1.26 -24.23 0.40
N ALA A 640 -0.01 -23.81 0.53
CA ALA A 640 -0.43 -22.81 1.49
C ALA A 640 -0.50 -23.40 2.90
N SER A 641 0.11 -22.74 3.88
CA SER A 641 0.06 -23.16 5.29
C SER A 641 -1.39 -23.22 5.78
N ALA A 642 -1.79 -24.37 6.31
CA ALA A 642 -3.17 -24.70 6.74
C ALA A 642 -4.24 -24.44 5.65
N GLY A 643 -3.87 -24.46 4.37
CA GLY A 643 -4.76 -24.18 3.26
C GLY A 643 -5.27 -22.75 3.19
N SER A 644 -4.57 -21.80 3.79
CA SER A 644 -4.96 -20.39 3.80
C SER A 644 -5.03 -19.81 2.39
N ILE A 645 -6.14 -19.15 2.05
CA ILE A 645 -6.33 -18.46 0.77
C ILE A 645 -5.90 -16.98 0.82
N TYR A 646 -5.69 -16.44 2.03
CA TYR A 646 -5.32 -15.03 2.25
C TYR A 646 -3.90 -14.87 2.83
N GLY A 647 -3.07 -15.91 2.67
CA GLY A 647 -1.68 -15.92 3.12
C GLY A 647 -1.58 -16.04 4.63
N VAL A 648 -1.04 -15.04 5.32
CA VAL A 648 -0.86 -15.06 6.77
C VAL A 648 -1.73 -14.04 7.48
N GLY A 649 -2.08 -14.34 8.73
CA GLY A 649 -2.82 -13.44 9.61
C GLY A 649 -2.08 -12.10 9.74
N ARG A 650 -2.83 -11.04 9.98
CA ARG A 650 -2.34 -9.66 9.90
C ARG A 650 -1.13 -9.38 10.79
N ALA A 651 -1.12 -9.93 12.01
CA ALA A 651 0.00 -9.80 12.95
C ALA A 651 1.30 -10.45 12.45
N GLY A 652 1.20 -11.44 11.54
CA GLY A 652 2.35 -12.14 10.97
C GLY A 652 2.93 -11.49 9.71
N ARG A 653 2.23 -10.53 9.08
CA ARG A 653 2.68 -9.89 7.84
C ARG A 653 3.92 -9.04 8.07
N LEU A 654 4.81 -9.03 7.09
CA LEU A 654 5.92 -8.09 7.08
C LEU A 654 5.40 -6.70 6.68
N LYS A 655 6.06 -5.66 7.18
CA LYS A 655 5.86 -4.31 6.72
C LYS A 655 6.86 -4.01 5.60
N GLY A 656 6.38 -4.01 4.37
CA GLY A 656 7.21 -3.85 3.16
C GLY A 656 7.69 -5.17 2.58
N ALA A 657 8.40 -5.11 1.46
CA ALA A 657 8.82 -6.29 0.70
C ALA A 657 10.15 -6.91 1.16
N LYS A 658 10.93 -6.24 2.00
CA LYS A 658 12.26 -6.70 2.42
C LYS A 658 12.19 -7.82 3.45
N ALA A 659 13.17 -8.71 3.41
CA ALA A 659 13.37 -9.82 4.34
C ALA A 659 14.65 -9.64 5.18
N PRO A 660 14.83 -10.42 6.28
CA PRO A 660 16.03 -10.36 7.10
C PRO A 660 17.31 -10.84 6.42
N VAL A 661 17.20 -11.46 5.25
CA VAL A 661 18.32 -11.87 4.41
C VAL A 661 18.48 -10.84 3.28
N SER A 662 19.69 -10.28 3.12
CA SER A 662 19.96 -9.32 2.04
C SER A 662 19.68 -9.95 0.67
N ASN A 663 19.19 -9.18 -0.30
CA ASN A 663 18.81 -9.61 -1.64
C ASN A 663 17.68 -10.66 -1.69
N LEU A 664 16.99 -10.90 -0.58
CA LEU A 664 15.72 -11.61 -0.53
C LEU A 664 14.60 -10.60 -0.34
N VAL A 665 13.59 -10.64 -1.22
CA VAL A 665 12.36 -9.86 -1.09
C VAL A 665 11.14 -10.76 -1.16
N ILE A 666 10.07 -10.30 -0.53
CA ILE A 666 8.82 -11.06 -0.42
C ILE A 666 7.75 -10.40 -1.30
N ALA A 667 7.05 -11.21 -2.07
CA ALA A 667 5.90 -10.84 -2.88
C ALA A 667 4.68 -11.69 -2.52
N GLY A 668 3.51 -11.29 -2.99
CA GLY A 668 2.28 -12.08 -2.95
C GLY A 668 1.44 -11.93 -1.68
N GLY A 669 0.46 -12.82 -1.54
CA GLY A 669 -0.57 -12.77 -0.51
C GLY A 669 -0.03 -12.91 0.93
N GLY A 670 1.10 -13.57 1.11
CA GLY A 670 1.76 -13.68 2.41
C GLY A 670 2.16 -12.33 3.01
N ASN A 671 2.40 -11.34 2.17
CA ASN A 671 2.78 -9.99 2.58
C ASN A 671 1.65 -8.96 2.39
N ALA A 672 0.96 -9.00 1.25
CA ALA A 672 -0.09 -8.04 0.92
C ALA A 672 -1.47 -8.37 1.51
N GLY A 673 -1.76 -9.64 1.72
CA GLY A 673 -3.09 -10.14 2.08
C GLY A 673 -3.91 -10.55 0.86
N ALA A 674 -5.23 -10.51 1.03
CA ALA A 674 -6.20 -11.00 0.04
C ALA A 674 -6.30 -10.14 -1.21
N GLY A 675 -6.63 -10.79 -2.33
CA GLY A 675 -7.06 -10.17 -3.57
C GLY A 675 -5.97 -9.98 -4.61
N VAL A 676 -6.37 -10.06 -5.89
CA VAL A 676 -5.44 -9.99 -7.04
C VAL A 676 -4.76 -8.64 -7.13
N GLU A 677 -5.49 -7.56 -6.91
CA GLU A 677 -4.92 -6.20 -6.88
C GLU A 677 -3.81 -6.08 -5.82
N ALA A 678 -4.06 -6.57 -4.61
CA ALA A 678 -3.11 -6.52 -3.52
C ALA A 678 -1.82 -7.29 -3.84
N VAL A 679 -1.92 -8.46 -4.48
CA VAL A 679 -0.73 -9.24 -4.85
C VAL A 679 0.02 -8.66 -6.05
N VAL A 680 -0.66 -7.97 -6.97
CA VAL A 680 -0.01 -7.20 -8.04
C VAL A 680 0.77 -6.03 -7.44
N ILE A 681 0.17 -5.27 -6.51
CA ILE A 681 0.87 -4.20 -5.79
C ILE A 681 2.09 -4.78 -5.04
N SER A 682 1.93 -5.90 -4.35
CA SER A 682 3.03 -6.56 -3.63
C SER A 682 4.17 -7.01 -4.54
N GLY A 683 3.85 -7.57 -5.71
CA GLY A 683 4.85 -7.95 -6.72
C GLY A 683 5.61 -6.74 -7.25
N ALA A 684 4.91 -5.64 -7.52
CA ALA A 684 5.51 -4.38 -7.96
C ALA A 684 6.41 -3.75 -6.87
N GLU A 685 5.98 -3.76 -5.62
CA GLU A 685 6.77 -3.30 -4.47
C GLU A 685 8.01 -4.19 -4.22
N ALA A 686 7.92 -5.49 -4.45
CA ALA A 686 9.06 -6.39 -4.37
C ALA A 686 10.10 -6.09 -5.47
N ALA A 687 9.64 -5.83 -6.69
CA ALA A 687 10.51 -5.41 -7.78
C ALA A 687 11.18 -4.04 -7.50
N GLU A 688 10.43 -3.07 -7.00
CA GLU A 688 10.94 -1.75 -6.57
C GLU A 688 11.95 -1.88 -5.43
N ALA A 689 11.75 -2.82 -4.49
CA ALA A 689 12.67 -3.04 -3.38
C ALA A 689 14.03 -3.59 -3.84
N LEU A 690 14.06 -4.40 -4.89
CA LEU A 690 15.29 -4.86 -5.53
C LEU A 690 15.92 -3.80 -6.44
N LEU A 691 15.11 -3.10 -7.23
CA LEU A 691 15.56 -2.11 -8.19
C LEU A 691 14.88 -0.75 -7.93
N PRO A 692 15.41 0.03 -6.97
CA PRO A 692 14.82 1.31 -6.59
C PRO A 692 14.69 2.29 -7.76
N GLY A 693 13.51 2.90 -7.90
CA GLY A 693 13.16 3.79 -9.01
C GLY A 693 12.53 3.08 -10.21
N LEU A 694 12.35 1.76 -10.14
CA LEU A 694 11.69 0.98 -11.20
C LEU A 694 10.27 1.49 -11.45
N LEU A 695 9.49 1.71 -10.41
CA LEU A 695 8.11 2.20 -10.53
C LEU A 695 8.04 3.66 -10.99
N ALA A 696 9.03 4.47 -10.68
CA ALA A 696 9.15 5.84 -11.17
C ALA A 696 9.62 5.94 -12.63
N GLY A 697 9.89 4.82 -13.30
CA GLY A 697 10.39 4.78 -14.67
C GLY A 697 11.86 5.19 -14.82
N ALA A 698 12.58 5.39 -13.71
CA ALA A 698 13.99 5.83 -13.71
C ALA A 698 15.00 4.67 -13.91
N ALA A 699 14.58 3.44 -13.68
CA ALA A 699 15.46 2.27 -13.67
C ALA A 699 15.36 1.46 -14.99
N ARG A 700 15.71 2.05 -16.13
CA ARG A 700 16.01 1.23 -17.32
C ARG A 700 17.48 0.85 -17.27
N ALA A 701 17.78 -0.45 -17.11
CA ALA A 701 19.11 -1.00 -17.35
C ALA A 701 19.49 -0.66 -18.80
N GLY A 702 20.65 -0.01 -18.99
CA GLY A 702 21.11 0.63 -20.19
C GLY A 702 20.65 0.02 -21.51
N SER A 703 20.14 0.84 -22.36
CA SER A 703 19.50 0.56 -23.64
C SER A 703 20.26 -0.50 -24.46
N ARG A 704 19.74 -1.74 -24.47
CA ARG A 704 19.94 -2.59 -25.63
C ARG A 704 19.02 -2.05 -26.73
N GLN A 705 19.62 -1.62 -27.84
CA GLN A 705 18.93 -1.27 -29.07
C GLN A 705 17.91 -2.37 -29.39
N GLN A 706 16.64 -2.03 -29.34
CA GLN A 706 15.58 -2.85 -29.88
C GLN A 706 15.74 -2.89 -31.39
N THR A 707 16.22 -4.02 -31.89
CA THR A 707 15.97 -4.44 -33.26
C THR A 707 14.48 -4.77 -33.36
N GLU A 708 13.74 -3.88 -34.01
CA GLU A 708 12.35 -4.13 -34.42
C GLU A 708 12.30 -5.40 -35.31
N GLN A 709 11.77 -6.48 -34.75
CA GLN A 709 11.23 -7.57 -35.55
C GLN A 709 9.70 -7.42 -35.57
N PRO A 710 9.07 -7.45 -36.74
CA PRO A 710 7.62 -7.34 -36.85
C PRO A 710 6.95 -8.56 -36.20
N ALA A 711 5.96 -8.31 -35.36
CA ALA A 711 5.15 -9.32 -34.71
C ALA A 711 4.52 -10.27 -35.74
N ARG A 712 4.90 -11.52 -35.71
CA ARG A 712 4.13 -12.58 -36.36
C ARG A 712 2.83 -12.75 -35.59
N ALA A 713 1.72 -12.71 -36.31
CA ALA A 713 0.39 -13.00 -35.79
C ALA A 713 0.41 -14.34 -35.03
N ALA A 714 0.02 -14.30 -33.77
CA ALA A 714 -0.11 -15.48 -32.94
C ALA A 714 -1.34 -16.26 -33.41
N GLU A 715 -1.14 -17.38 -34.07
CA GLU A 715 -2.16 -18.40 -34.22
C GLU A 715 -2.55 -18.90 -32.83
N THR A 716 -3.85 -18.86 -32.56
CA THR A 716 -4.46 -19.44 -31.36
C THR A 716 -4.13 -20.94 -31.33
N ARG A 717 -3.21 -21.33 -30.43
CA ARG A 717 -2.97 -22.75 -30.16
C ARG A 717 -4.21 -23.36 -29.51
N PRO A 718 -4.75 -24.45 -30.03
CA PRO A 718 -5.81 -25.18 -29.35
C PRO A 718 -5.25 -25.71 -28.02
N VAL A 719 -6.02 -25.55 -26.95
CA VAL A 719 -5.74 -26.14 -25.65
C VAL A 719 -5.65 -27.64 -25.80
N THR A 720 -4.44 -28.17 -25.88
CA THR A 720 -4.22 -29.62 -25.96
C THR A 720 -4.67 -30.27 -24.66
N ALA A 721 -5.48 -31.30 -24.79
CA ALA A 721 -6.05 -32.14 -23.72
C ALA A 721 -4.96 -33.00 -23.02
N ALA A 722 -3.92 -32.36 -22.46
CA ALA A 722 -2.83 -33.04 -21.77
C ALA A 722 -2.95 -32.92 -20.25
N ASN A 723 -4.12 -33.24 -19.69
CA ASN A 723 -4.29 -33.47 -18.26
C ASN A 723 -5.25 -34.64 -18.00
N GLN A 724 -4.89 -35.81 -18.54
CA GLN A 724 -5.44 -37.07 -18.06
C GLN A 724 -4.50 -37.62 -17.00
N GLY A 725 -4.96 -37.69 -15.77
CA GLY A 725 -4.34 -38.43 -14.68
C GLY A 725 -3.55 -37.56 -13.69
N VAL A 726 -4.19 -37.09 -12.66
CA VAL A 726 -3.90 -37.32 -11.24
C VAL A 726 -5.13 -36.87 -10.42
#